data_62d9b1d011e0141c820a08dce32cb253
#
_entry.id   62d9b1d011e0141c820a08dce32cb253
#
_cell.length_a   1.000
_cell.length_b   1.000
_cell.length_c   1.000
_cell.angle_alpha   90.00
_cell.angle_beta   90.00
_cell.angle_gamma   90.00
#
_symmetry.space_group_name_H-M   'P 1'
#
loop_
_entity.id
_entity.type
_entity.pdbx_description
1 polymer ?
#
loop_
_entity_poly.entity_id
_entity_poly.type
_entity_poly.pdbx_seq_one_letter_code
_entity_poly.pdbx_strand_id
1 'polypeptide(L)'
;MDLFYLIPVFGVIALLYTFFQSNWVNKQNAGNEKMKIISGHIADGAMAFLKAEYKILTYFVVVVAILLAVMGSSNANSHWSIGLAFVVGAIFSALAGFIGMKIATKANVRTAEAAKTSLAKALKVSFTGGSVMGMGVAGLAVLGLGALFLIVKQIFAPDATVDSHEMERTIEILTGFSLGAESIALFARVGGGIYTKAADVGADLVGKVEAGIPEDDPRNPATIADNVGDNVGDVAGMGADLFGSYVATVLATMVLGRETISDDSFGGFAPILLPMLIAGTGIIFSMIGTLFVKINDNEGLSTSSVQNALNLGNWGSIVITAISSYFLVTYLLPEKMILRGHEFTKMGVFGAIMVGLVVGTLMSIITEYYTAMGKRPVSSIVRQSSTGHATNIIGGLSVGMESTLLPIIVLAGGIYGSYLCAGLYGVAIAAAGMMATTAMQLAIDAFGPIADNAGGIAEMSELPKEVRERTDILDAVGNTTAATGKGFAIASAALTALALFAAFVGIAGIDGIDIYRADVLAGLFVGGMIPFIFSSLAITAVGQAAMAMVEEVRRQFREIPGILEGKAQPEYEKCVAISTDASIRKMMLPGAIAIISPLLIGFIFGPEVLGGFLAGATVCGVLMGMFQNNAGGAWDNAKKSFEKGVDINGQTYYKGSEPHKASVTGDTVGDPFKDTSGPSMNILIKLMSIVSLVIAPTLAIVHKDKIEANRKAKIESLTGISSTSDSHTGIATGPVISGEVKGHLNENGDFVYETGNIQKVKLKGGKTIAVGEASQLYQLYAVVNQKDKAALDPNKWYTIENLYFETGSSDLKEGYELQLNNLAELLNAYPDLKIKLGGYTDNSGNEENNLRLSNLRAQTAKLKLLELGVSAERVEAEGYGSQHPICEANDTDECKAKNRRIDVRVLAL
;
A
#
# COMPACT_ATOMS: atom_id res chain seq x y z
N MET A 1 25.76 -6.84 5.32
CA MET A 1 25.00 -6.25 6.46
C MET A 1 25.16 -4.73 6.57
N ASP A 2 26.26 -4.15 6.14
CA ASP A 2 26.54 -2.71 6.34
C ASP A 2 25.53 -1.76 5.67
N LEU A 3 24.90 -2.17 4.57
CA LEU A 3 23.92 -1.34 3.86
C LEU A 3 22.62 -1.07 4.63
N PHE A 4 22.20 -1.95 5.55
CA PHE A 4 21.04 -1.70 6.39
C PHE A 4 21.23 -0.48 7.31
N TYR A 5 22.46 -0.20 7.76
CA TYR A 5 22.73 0.96 8.59
C TYR A 5 22.66 2.29 7.84
N LEU A 6 22.72 2.28 6.50
CA LEU A 6 22.51 3.48 5.68
C LEU A 6 21.08 3.98 5.72
N ILE A 7 20.10 3.10 5.95
CA ILE A 7 18.69 3.46 5.90
C ILE A 7 18.33 4.51 6.96
N PRO A 8 18.60 4.30 8.26
CA PRO A 8 18.38 5.35 9.26
C PRO A 8 19.20 6.62 8.99
N VAL A 9 20.39 6.51 8.37
CA VAL A 9 21.23 7.67 8.03
C VAL A 9 20.51 8.58 7.02
N PHE A 10 19.84 8.02 5.99
CA PHE A 10 19.03 8.81 5.06
C PHE A 10 17.91 9.57 5.80
N GLY A 11 17.23 8.92 6.75
CA GLY A 11 16.23 9.56 7.59
C GLY A 11 16.80 10.70 8.42
N VAL A 12 17.98 10.51 9.04
CA VAL A 12 18.67 11.57 9.80
C VAL A 12 19.07 12.75 8.90
N ILE A 13 19.59 12.50 7.69
CA ILE A 13 19.92 13.56 6.73
C ILE A 13 18.66 14.37 6.37
N ALA A 14 17.52 13.70 6.16
CA ALA A 14 16.25 14.35 5.89
C ALA A 14 15.80 15.25 7.06
N LEU A 15 15.91 14.77 8.30
CA LEU A 15 15.56 15.55 9.49
C LEU A 15 16.51 16.73 9.72
N LEU A 16 17.79 16.58 9.40
CA LEU A 16 18.73 17.69 9.40
C LEU A 16 18.36 18.76 8.37
N TYR A 17 18.03 18.35 7.14
CA TYR A 17 17.51 19.27 6.12
C TYR A 17 16.25 19.98 6.61
N THR A 18 15.30 19.26 7.17
CA THR A 18 14.07 19.78 7.77
C THR A 18 14.38 20.85 8.83
N PHE A 19 15.35 20.58 9.72
CA PHE A 19 15.77 21.52 10.75
C PHE A 19 16.37 22.80 10.16
N PHE A 20 17.27 22.69 9.18
CA PHE A 20 17.91 23.85 8.55
C PHE A 20 16.89 24.72 7.78
N GLN A 21 15.99 24.09 7.01
CA GLN A 21 14.97 24.80 6.26
C GLN A 21 13.92 25.42 7.19
N SER A 22 13.51 24.75 8.24
CA SER A 22 12.64 25.33 9.26
C SER A 22 13.25 26.56 9.92
N ASN A 23 14.55 26.51 10.25
CA ASN A 23 15.27 27.67 10.77
C ASN A 23 15.37 28.80 9.75
N TRP A 24 15.53 28.48 8.46
CA TRP A 24 15.52 29.49 7.40
C TRP A 24 14.17 30.18 7.29
N VAL A 25 13.05 29.43 7.28
CA VAL A 25 11.69 30.00 7.27
C VAL A 25 11.46 30.88 8.51
N ASN A 26 11.85 30.40 9.70
CA ASN A 26 11.68 31.15 10.94
C ASN A 26 12.40 32.51 10.95
N LYS A 27 13.51 32.65 10.19
CA LYS A 27 14.27 33.90 10.07
C LYS A 27 13.67 34.89 9.07
N GLN A 28 12.69 34.49 8.25
CA GLN A 28 12.01 35.38 7.35
C GLN A 28 11.12 36.35 8.13
N ASN A 29 10.89 37.54 7.57
CA ASN A 29 10.06 38.55 8.21
C ASN A 29 8.60 38.09 8.34
N ALA A 30 8.03 38.23 9.52
CA ALA A 30 6.64 37.87 9.82
C ALA A 30 5.64 39.05 9.62
N GLY A 31 6.08 40.15 9.05
CA GLY A 31 5.24 41.27 8.74
C GLY A 31 4.94 42.20 9.92
N ASN A 32 3.87 42.98 9.80
CA ASN A 32 3.42 43.96 10.80
C ASN A 32 2.76 43.30 12.02
N GLU A 33 2.42 44.06 13.04
CA GLU A 33 1.81 43.56 14.27
C GLU A 33 0.43 42.93 14.04
N LYS A 34 -0.38 43.47 13.14
CA LYS A 34 -1.71 42.88 12.79
C LYS A 34 -1.54 41.48 12.20
N MET A 35 -0.62 41.29 11.27
CA MET A 35 -0.27 39.97 10.68
C MET A 35 0.19 38.99 11.75
N LYS A 36 1.04 39.41 12.70
CA LYS A 36 1.54 38.55 13.77
C LYS A 36 0.43 38.13 14.73
N ILE A 37 -0.49 39.01 15.09
CA ILE A 37 -1.63 38.69 15.95
C ILE A 37 -2.54 37.67 15.29
N ILE A 38 -2.91 37.89 14.01
CA ILE A 38 -3.75 36.95 13.24
C ILE A 38 -3.06 35.57 13.16
N SER A 39 -1.79 35.53 12.76
CA SER A 39 -0.99 34.29 12.70
C SER A 39 -0.87 33.63 14.07
N GLY A 40 -0.86 34.42 15.16
CA GLY A 40 -0.89 33.90 16.53
C GLY A 40 -2.19 33.15 16.83
N HIS A 41 -3.32 33.76 16.54
CA HIS A 41 -4.64 33.12 16.72
C HIS A 41 -4.77 31.82 15.92
N ILE A 42 -4.30 31.82 14.66
CA ILE A 42 -4.29 30.61 13.82
C ILE A 42 -3.41 29.52 14.44
N ALA A 43 -2.20 29.85 14.87
CA ALA A 43 -1.28 28.89 15.49
C ALA A 43 -1.80 28.34 16.82
N ASP A 44 -2.41 29.18 17.65
CA ASP A 44 -2.99 28.78 18.95
C ASP A 44 -4.22 27.89 18.75
N GLY A 45 -5.08 28.22 17.78
CA GLY A 45 -6.23 27.39 17.40
C GLY A 45 -5.81 26.02 16.88
N ALA A 46 -4.83 25.95 15.99
CA ALA A 46 -4.30 24.70 15.44
C ALA A 46 -3.68 23.83 16.56
N MET A 47 -2.97 24.46 17.48
CA MET A 47 -2.38 23.76 18.64
C MET A 47 -3.45 23.27 19.62
N ALA A 48 -4.53 24.02 19.83
CA ALA A 48 -5.65 23.62 20.68
C ALA A 48 -6.36 22.39 20.10
N PHE A 49 -6.60 22.37 18.79
CA PHE A 49 -7.16 21.21 18.09
C PHE A 49 -6.28 19.98 18.26
N LEU A 50 -4.98 20.05 17.91
CA LEU A 50 -4.09 18.91 18.01
C LEU A 50 -3.98 18.36 19.45
N LYS A 51 -3.97 19.23 20.46
CA LYS A 51 -3.98 18.77 21.86
C LYS A 51 -5.23 18.00 22.22
N ALA A 52 -6.40 18.47 21.75
CA ALA A 52 -7.67 17.81 22.00
C ALA A 52 -7.75 16.46 21.27
N GLU A 53 -7.32 16.41 20.01
CA GLU A 53 -7.27 15.21 19.19
C GLU A 53 -6.31 14.16 19.78
N TYR A 54 -5.06 14.53 20.05
CA TYR A 54 -4.05 13.61 20.59
C TYR A 54 -4.42 13.06 21.97
N LYS A 55 -5.16 13.82 22.77
CA LYS A 55 -5.68 13.32 24.06
C LYS A 55 -6.62 12.13 23.85
N ILE A 56 -7.52 12.19 22.89
CA ILE A 56 -8.46 11.09 22.60
C ILE A 56 -7.70 9.93 21.95
N LEU A 57 -6.83 10.22 20.99
CA LEU A 57 -6.02 9.21 20.31
C LEU A 57 -5.09 8.46 21.26
N THR A 58 -4.59 9.11 22.32
CA THR A 58 -3.79 8.42 23.34
C THR A 58 -4.57 7.29 24.03
N TYR A 59 -5.84 7.50 24.38
CA TYR A 59 -6.66 6.42 24.94
C TYR A 59 -6.85 5.28 23.94
N PHE A 60 -7.14 5.60 22.68
CA PHE A 60 -7.26 4.62 21.62
C PHE A 60 -5.96 3.82 21.46
N VAL A 61 -4.81 4.49 21.36
CA VAL A 61 -3.50 3.86 21.19
C VAL A 61 -3.17 2.92 22.33
N VAL A 62 -3.42 3.31 23.58
CA VAL A 62 -3.18 2.45 24.76
C VAL A 62 -4.05 1.20 24.70
N VAL A 63 -5.34 1.34 24.41
CA VAL A 63 -6.26 0.18 24.35
C VAL A 63 -5.84 -0.79 23.26
N VAL A 64 -5.59 -0.30 22.04
CA VAL A 64 -5.21 -1.15 20.90
C VAL A 64 -3.82 -1.79 21.14
N ALA A 65 -2.86 -1.06 21.70
CA ALA A 65 -1.55 -1.61 22.03
C ALA A 65 -1.64 -2.79 23.01
N ILE A 66 -2.49 -2.69 24.03
CA ILE A 66 -2.73 -3.78 25.00
C ILE A 66 -3.36 -4.98 24.30
N LEU A 67 -4.38 -4.75 23.44
CA LEU A 67 -5.04 -5.82 22.68
C LEU A 67 -4.04 -6.54 21.77
N LEU A 68 -3.21 -5.80 21.05
CA LEU A 68 -2.17 -6.36 20.19
C LEU A 68 -1.11 -7.13 20.98
N ALA A 69 -0.69 -6.61 22.15
CA ALA A 69 0.26 -7.30 23.02
C ALA A 69 -0.31 -8.61 23.56
N VAL A 70 -1.57 -8.63 23.96
CA VAL A 70 -2.26 -9.85 24.41
C VAL A 70 -2.39 -10.85 23.25
N MET A 71 -2.83 -10.40 22.08
CA MET A 71 -2.94 -11.25 20.89
C MET A 71 -1.58 -11.84 20.48
N GLY A 72 -0.52 -11.00 20.43
CA GLY A 72 0.83 -11.45 20.12
C GLY A 72 1.43 -12.40 21.16
N SER A 73 1.04 -12.29 22.45
CA SER A 73 1.47 -13.24 23.48
C SER A 73 0.74 -14.58 23.41
N SER A 74 -0.44 -14.61 22.81
CA SER A 74 -1.28 -15.81 22.73
C SER A 74 -0.95 -16.70 21.54
N ASN A 75 -0.12 -16.22 20.61
CA ASN A 75 0.28 -16.92 19.40
C ASN A 75 1.77 -17.25 19.43
N ALA A 76 2.14 -18.52 19.22
CA ALA A 76 3.54 -18.96 19.23
C ALA A 76 4.40 -18.30 18.14
N ASN A 77 3.79 -17.94 17.03
CA ASN A 77 4.44 -17.28 15.88
C ASN A 77 4.53 -15.76 16.01
N SER A 78 3.87 -15.15 17.00
CA SER A 78 3.83 -13.71 17.24
C SER A 78 4.55 -13.31 18.53
N HIS A 79 4.60 -12.01 18.83
CA HIS A 79 5.24 -11.51 20.02
C HIS A 79 4.53 -10.24 20.55
N TRP A 80 4.47 -10.07 21.88
CA TRP A 80 3.83 -8.90 22.52
C TRP A 80 4.39 -7.55 22.06
N SER A 81 5.63 -7.52 21.54
CA SER A 81 6.27 -6.30 21.06
C SER A 81 5.59 -5.68 19.84
N ILE A 82 4.65 -6.37 19.18
CA ILE A 82 3.80 -5.80 18.14
C ILE A 82 2.98 -4.62 18.69
N GLY A 83 2.51 -4.71 19.94
CA GLY A 83 1.84 -3.61 20.63
C GLY A 83 2.76 -2.42 20.89
N LEU A 84 4.03 -2.67 21.23
CA LEU A 84 5.03 -1.60 21.40
C LEU A 84 5.36 -0.93 20.04
N ALA A 85 5.54 -1.72 18.99
CA ALA A 85 5.77 -1.21 17.64
C ALA A 85 4.59 -0.33 17.16
N PHE A 86 3.35 -0.73 17.48
CA PHE A 86 2.14 0.05 17.23
C PHE A 86 2.21 1.43 17.92
N VAL A 87 2.59 1.50 19.20
CA VAL A 87 2.75 2.78 19.92
C VAL A 87 3.81 3.65 19.25
N VAL A 88 4.95 3.06 18.86
CA VAL A 88 6.02 3.81 18.19
C VAL A 88 5.54 4.36 16.85
N GLY A 89 4.82 3.56 16.04
CA GLY A 89 4.23 4.00 14.77
C GLY A 89 3.24 5.14 14.95
N ALA A 90 2.38 5.04 15.95
CA ALA A 90 1.41 6.08 16.30
C ALA A 90 2.12 7.41 16.69
N ILE A 91 3.18 7.35 17.51
CA ILE A 91 3.96 8.53 17.91
C ILE A 91 4.62 9.18 16.71
N PHE A 92 5.23 8.40 15.81
CA PHE A 92 5.91 8.93 14.62
C PHE A 92 4.93 9.58 13.65
N SER A 93 3.74 8.99 13.43
CA SER A 93 2.68 9.57 12.62
C SER A 93 2.14 10.88 13.19
N ALA A 94 1.87 10.91 14.50
CA ALA A 94 1.47 12.14 15.20
C ALA A 94 2.56 13.23 15.11
N LEU A 95 3.83 12.85 15.25
CA LEU A 95 4.96 13.78 15.10
C LEU A 95 5.10 14.32 13.68
N ALA A 96 4.84 13.50 12.65
CA ALA A 96 4.83 13.92 11.25
C ALA A 96 3.78 15.01 11.02
N GLY A 97 2.55 14.80 11.47
CA GLY A 97 1.48 15.81 11.41
C GLY A 97 1.82 17.09 12.20
N PHE A 98 2.36 16.94 13.40
CA PHE A 98 2.78 18.08 14.25
C PHE A 98 3.87 18.94 13.60
N ILE A 99 4.90 18.33 12.99
CA ILE A 99 5.97 19.07 12.28
C ILE A 99 5.38 19.85 11.12
N GLY A 100 4.50 19.22 10.33
CA GLY A 100 3.82 19.85 9.20
C GLY A 100 3.02 21.07 9.62
N MET A 101 2.13 20.93 10.59
CA MET A 101 1.30 22.01 11.11
C MET A 101 2.15 23.18 11.67
N LYS A 102 3.18 22.82 12.45
CA LYS A 102 4.04 23.82 13.10
C LYS A 102 4.85 24.67 12.09
N ILE A 103 5.29 24.09 10.98
CA ILE A 103 5.99 24.85 9.95
C ILE A 103 5.00 25.65 9.09
N ALA A 104 3.84 25.09 8.76
CA ALA A 104 2.82 25.77 7.96
C ALA A 104 2.35 27.05 8.63
N THR A 105 1.94 27.00 9.90
CA THR A 105 1.50 28.17 10.68
C THR A 105 2.55 29.28 10.74
N LYS A 106 3.84 28.92 10.64
CA LYS A 106 4.92 29.91 10.56
C LYS A 106 5.19 30.41 9.15
N ALA A 107 5.04 29.54 8.15
CA ALA A 107 5.26 29.89 6.76
C ALA A 107 4.14 30.79 6.20
N ASN A 108 2.89 30.60 6.61
CA ASN A 108 1.73 31.33 6.15
C ASN A 108 1.94 32.85 6.19
N VAL A 109 2.19 33.41 7.36
CA VAL A 109 2.40 34.86 7.55
C VAL A 109 3.65 35.39 6.84
N ARG A 110 4.69 34.55 6.75
CA ARG A 110 5.96 34.92 6.07
C ARG A 110 5.83 34.91 4.56
N THR A 111 4.94 34.04 4.03
CA THR A 111 4.58 34.00 2.62
C THR A 111 3.79 35.25 2.25
N ALA A 112 2.81 35.65 3.07
CA ALA A 112 2.07 36.88 2.89
C ALA A 112 3.00 38.14 2.91
N GLU A 113 3.96 38.18 3.83
CA GLU A 113 4.95 39.26 3.88
C GLU A 113 5.89 39.26 2.67
N ALA A 114 6.34 38.08 2.23
CA ALA A 114 7.20 37.91 1.05
C ALA A 114 6.47 38.32 -0.24
N ALA A 115 5.15 38.11 -0.31
CA ALA A 115 4.29 38.51 -1.43
C ALA A 115 4.23 40.01 -1.64
N LYS A 116 4.50 40.86 -0.60
CA LYS A 116 4.67 42.29 -0.76
C LYS A 116 5.81 42.66 -1.70
N THR A 117 6.85 41.82 -1.75
CA THR A 117 8.02 42.08 -2.58
C THR A 117 7.87 41.52 -3.98
N SER A 118 7.66 40.19 -4.11
CA SER A 118 7.49 39.54 -5.42
C SER A 118 6.85 38.15 -5.28
N LEU A 119 6.28 37.65 -6.39
CA LEU A 119 5.74 36.29 -6.51
C LEU A 119 6.85 35.22 -6.29
N ALA A 120 8.04 35.46 -6.81
CA ALA A 120 9.18 34.55 -6.65
C ALA A 120 9.61 34.37 -5.18
N LYS A 121 9.61 35.47 -4.39
CA LYS A 121 9.91 35.39 -2.97
C LYS A 121 8.81 34.69 -2.19
N ALA A 122 7.55 34.93 -2.50
CA ALA A 122 6.40 34.28 -1.90
C ALA A 122 6.44 32.77 -2.16
N LEU A 123 6.63 32.35 -3.43
CA LEU A 123 6.83 30.95 -3.80
C LEU A 123 7.98 30.31 -3.03
N LYS A 124 9.12 30.98 -2.92
CA LYS A 124 10.28 30.45 -2.21
C LYS A 124 9.97 30.18 -0.74
N VAL A 125 9.24 31.04 -0.05
CA VAL A 125 8.89 30.87 1.37
C VAL A 125 7.86 29.78 1.53
N SER A 126 6.76 29.78 0.77
CA SER A 126 5.70 28.79 0.86
C SER A 126 6.20 27.39 0.49
N PHE A 127 6.94 27.27 -0.62
CA PHE A 127 7.51 25.98 -1.03
C PHE A 127 8.59 25.46 -0.07
N THR A 128 9.40 26.35 0.54
CA THR A 128 10.33 25.92 1.58
C THR A 128 9.58 25.39 2.80
N GLY A 129 8.48 26.01 3.19
CA GLY A 129 7.57 25.49 4.22
C GLY A 129 7.04 24.11 3.89
N GLY A 130 6.57 23.91 2.67
CA GLY A 130 6.15 22.61 2.16
C GLY A 130 7.28 21.58 2.15
N SER A 131 8.50 21.97 1.74
CA SER A 131 9.66 21.07 1.73
C SER A 131 10.09 20.59 3.12
N VAL A 132 9.93 21.42 4.15
CA VAL A 132 10.15 21.01 5.56
C VAL A 132 9.19 19.90 5.94
N MET A 133 7.93 20.00 5.55
CA MET A 133 6.95 18.95 5.77
C MET A 133 7.30 17.68 4.99
N GLY A 134 7.52 17.80 3.68
CA GLY A 134 7.77 16.64 2.82
C GLY A 134 8.99 15.82 3.25
N MET A 135 10.11 16.49 3.50
CA MET A 135 11.35 15.82 3.95
C MET A 135 11.24 15.34 5.39
N GLY A 136 10.52 16.06 6.25
CA GLY A 136 10.30 15.68 7.64
C GLY A 136 9.49 14.39 7.76
N VAL A 137 8.40 14.29 7.03
CA VAL A 137 7.51 13.12 7.00
C VAL A 137 8.24 11.89 6.44
N ALA A 138 8.85 12.01 5.25
CA ALA A 138 9.58 10.90 4.64
C ALA A 138 10.81 10.49 5.47
N GLY A 139 11.52 11.48 6.04
CA GLY A 139 12.65 11.23 6.93
C GLY A 139 12.27 10.47 8.19
N LEU A 140 11.15 10.84 8.83
CA LEU A 140 10.62 10.09 9.98
C LEU A 140 10.20 8.67 9.59
N ALA A 141 9.60 8.48 8.41
CA ALA A 141 9.17 7.15 7.95
C ALA A 141 10.37 6.22 7.73
N VAL A 142 11.40 6.69 7.01
CA VAL A 142 12.61 5.90 6.75
C VAL A 142 13.41 5.67 8.02
N LEU A 143 13.54 6.69 8.89
CA LEU A 143 14.21 6.55 10.18
C LEU A 143 13.46 5.56 11.09
N GLY A 144 12.14 5.73 11.22
CA GLY A 144 11.32 4.92 12.12
C GLY A 144 11.29 3.45 11.70
N LEU A 145 10.96 3.17 10.45
CA LEU A 145 10.90 1.79 9.93
C LEU A 145 12.30 1.16 9.90
N GLY A 146 13.32 1.89 9.42
CA GLY A 146 14.68 1.37 9.30
C GLY A 146 15.34 1.11 10.66
N ALA A 147 15.22 2.05 11.62
CA ALA A 147 15.76 1.87 12.96
C ALA A 147 15.02 0.75 13.71
N LEU A 148 13.69 0.70 13.60
CA LEU A 148 12.89 -0.35 14.25
C LEU A 148 13.23 -1.73 13.67
N PHE A 149 13.38 -1.86 12.35
CA PHE A 149 13.81 -3.11 11.72
C PHE A 149 15.17 -3.58 12.27
N LEU A 150 16.16 -2.67 12.33
CA LEU A 150 17.49 -3.00 12.87
C LEU A 150 17.44 -3.44 14.33
N ILE A 151 16.70 -2.71 15.16
CA ILE A 151 16.55 -3.02 16.60
C ILE A 151 15.86 -4.36 16.78
N VAL A 152 14.74 -4.59 16.12
CA VAL A 152 13.96 -5.83 16.22
C VAL A 152 14.76 -7.01 15.68
N LYS A 153 15.43 -6.84 14.52
CA LYS A 153 16.34 -7.87 13.97
C LYS A 153 17.45 -8.22 14.94
N GLN A 154 18.11 -7.22 15.55
CA GLN A 154 19.19 -7.48 16.52
C GLN A 154 18.72 -8.21 17.78
N ILE A 155 17.49 -7.99 18.22
CA ILE A 155 16.93 -8.60 19.44
C ILE A 155 16.42 -10.02 19.15
N PHE A 156 15.70 -10.23 18.05
CA PHE A 156 14.96 -11.47 17.79
C PHE A 156 15.58 -12.37 16.72
N ALA A 157 16.41 -11.81 15.84
CA ALA A 157 16.93 -12.49 14.66
C ALA A 157 18.39 -12.10 14.32
N PRO A 158 19.35 -12.04 15.29
CA PRO A 158 20.69 -11.50 15.06
C PRO A 158 21.44 -12.24 13.94
N ASP A 159 21.38 -13.56 13.93
CA ASP A 159 22.08 -14.44 12.98
C ASP A 159 21.11 -15.25 12.08
N ALA A 160 19.84 -14.84 12.04
CA ALA A 160 18.80 -15.55 11.33
C ALA A 160 18.91 -15.38 9.81
N THR A 161 18.61 -16.44 9.08
CA THR A 161 18.41 -16.43 7.64
C THR A 161 17.07 -15.77 7.28
N VAL A 162 16.88 -15.38 6.02
CA VAL A 162 15.65 -14.73 5.54
C VAL A 162 14.42 -15.62 5.76
N ASP A 163 14.57 -16.94 5.56
CA ASP A 163 13.49 -17.92 5.66
C ASP A 163 13.16 -18.35 7.08
N SER A 164 13.89 -17.85 8.08
CA SER A 164 13.72 -18.28 9.47
C SER A 164 12.44 -17.72 10.10
N HIS A 165 11.90 -18.44 11.09
CA HIS A 165 10.76 -17.97 11.90
C HIS A 165 11.07 -16.70 12.68
N GLU A 166 12.32 -16.51 13.08
CA GLU A 166 12.77 -15.30 13.78
C GLU A 166 12.68 -14.08 12.85
N MET A 167 12.98 -14.24 11.56
CA MET A 167 12.84 -13.17 10.58
C MET A 167 11.37 -12.89 10.27
N GLU A 168 10.54 -13.93 10.18
CA GLU A 168 9.08 -13.79 10.03
C GLU A 168 8.49 -12.97 11.17
N ARG A 169 8.81 -13.35 12.41
CA ARG A 169 8.43 -12.61 13.61
C ARG A 169 8.93 -11.15 13.60
N THR A 170 10.17 -10.94 13.12
CA THR A 170 10.75 -9.60 12.99
C THR A 170 9.90 -8.71 12.07
N ILE A 171 9.51 -9.21 10.91
CA ILE A 171 8.67 -8.47 9.96
C ILE A 171 7.24 -8.32 10.50
N GLU A 172 6.69 -9.32 11.15
CA GLU A 172 5.37 -9.23 11.79
C GLU A 172 5.32 -8.11 12.85
N ILE A 173 6.34 -7.97 13.68
CA ILE A 173 6.42 -6.86 14.66
C ILE A 173 6.34 -5.49 13.96
N LEU A 174 6.95 -5.35 12.77
CA LEU A 174 6.87 -4.11 11.99
C LEU A 174 5.46 -3.82 11.45
N THR A 175 4.61 -4.83 11.29
CA THR A 175 3.21 -4.59 10.92
C THR A 175 2.47 -3.78 11.98
N GLY A 176 2.83 -3.97 13.26
CA GLY A 176 2.34 -3.15 14.35
C GLY A 176 2.70 -1.67 14.18
N PHE A 177 3.94 -1.36 13.80
CA PHE A 177 4.38 0.01 13.51
C PHE A 177 3.54 0.66 12.38
N SER A 178 3.31 -0.08 11.31
CA SER A 178 2.49 0.38 10.19
C SER A 178 1.02 0.57 10.60
N LEU A 179 0.46 -0.35 11.40
CA LEU A 179 -0.91 -0.23 11.92
C LEU A 179 -1.07 1.00 12.82
N GLY A 180 -0.08 1.29 13.67
CA GLY A 180 -0.05 2.50 14.49
C GLY A 180 -0.04 3.77 13.66
N ALA A 181 0.81 3.79 12.63
CA ALA A 181 0.94 4.90 11.70
C ALA A 181 -0.37 5.21 10.96
N GLU A 182 -0.99 4.20 10.34
CA GLU A 182 -2.23 4.35 9.57
C GLU A 182 -3.44 4.63 10.45
N SER A 183 -3.46 4.12 11.69
CA SER A 183 -4.54 4.44 12.64
C SER A 183 -4.58 5.92 12.98
N ILE A 184 -3.44 6.51 13.35
CA ILE A 184 -3.35 7.96 13.60
C ILE A 184 -3.67 8.75 12.33
N ALA A 185 -3.15 8.32 11.18
CA ALA A 185 -3.42 8.95 9.89
C ALA A 185 -4.92 9.05 9.59
N LEU A 186 -5.68 7.97 9.82
CA LEU A 186 -7.12 7.96 9.58
C LEU A 186 -7.85 8.98 10.45
N PHE A 187 -7.61 8.97 11.76
CA PHE A 187 -8.27 9.90 12.66
C PHE A 187 -7.89 11.35 12.37
N ALA A 188 -6.61 11.64 12.17
CA ALA A 188 -6.12 12.99 11.84
C ALA A 188 -6.70 13.50 10.51
N ARG A 189 -6.81 12.63 9.48
CA ARG A 189 -7.36 13.02 8.20
C ARG A 189 -8.86 13.24 8.25
N VAL A 190 -9.62 12.35 8.88
CA VAL A 190 -11.08 12.48 9.04
C VAL A 190 -11.43 13.64 9.98
N GLY A 191 -10.77 13.71 11.15
CA GLY A 191 -11.00 14.77 12.13
C GLY A 191 -10.63 16.13 11.59
N GLY A 192 -9.40 16.27 11.04
CA GLY A 192 -8.95 17.51 10.41
C GLY A 192 -9.86 17.95 9.27
N GLY A 193 -10.25 17.02 8.37
CA GLY A 193 -11.15 17.32 7.25
C GLY A 193 -12.55 17.77 7.70
N ILE A 194 -13.12 17.15 8.75
CA ILE A 194 -14.40 17.59 9.33
C ILE A 194 -14.24 18.99 9.92
N TYR A 195 -13.14 19.25 10.62
CA TYR A 195 -12.85 20.55 11.19
C TYR A 195 -12.79 21.65 10.14
N THR A 196 -11.90 21.45 9.13
CA THR A 196 -11.66 22.41 8.06
C THR A 196 -12.96 22.75 7.34
N LYS A 197 -13.67 21.74 6.88
CA LYS A 197 -14.86 21.99 6.05
C LYS A 197 -16.10 22.41 6.83
N ALA A 198 -16.16 22.18 8.13
CA ALA A 198 -17.18 22.79 8.97
C ALA A 198 -16.96 24.30 9.11
N ALA A 199 -15.71 24.74 9.24
CA ALA A 199 -15.36 26.15 9.36
C ALA A 199 -15.54 26.88 8.00
N ASP A 200 -15.00 26.32 6.92
CA ASP A 200 -15.05 26.84 5.56
C ASP A 200 -16.52 27.01 5.07
N VAL A 201 -17.32 25.93 5.08
CA VAL A 201 -18.74 25.97 4.71
C VAL A 201 -19.52 26.94 5.57
N GLY A 202 -19.23 27.04 6.88
CA GLY A 202 -19.85 27.98 7.80
C GLY A 202 -19.49 29.42 7.47
N ALA A 203 -18.22 29.69 7.16
CA ALA A 203 -17.73 30.99 6.74
C ALA A 203 -18.35 31.45 5.41
N ASP A 204 -18.37 30.51 4.43
CA ASP A 204 -18.84 30.77 3.08
C ASP A 204 -20.35 31.05 3.01
N LEU A 205 -21.17 30.21 3.61
CA LEU A 205 -22.62 30.33 3.53
C LEU A 205 -23.11 31.62 4.19
N VAL A 206 -22.64 31.97 5.38
CA VAL A 206 -23.11 33.16 6.09
C VAL A 206 -22.35 34.40 5.65
N GLY A 207 -21.03 34.33 5.47
CA GLY A 207 -20.23 35.49 5.07
C GLY A 207 -20.46 35.89 3.62
N LYS A 208 -20.19 35.00 2.69
CA LYS A 208 -20.25 35.33 1.25
C LYS A 208 -21.65 35.36 0.70
N VAL A 209 -22.52 34.38 1.06
CA VAL A 209 -23.86 34.27 0.45
C VAL A 209 -24.91 35.12 1.16
N GLU A 210 -24.97 35.08 2.51
CA GLU A 210 -25.98 35.80 3.28
C GLU A 210 -25.59 37.28 3.55
N ALA A 211 -24.39 37.50 4.11
CA ALA A 211 -23.95 38.87 4.49
C ALA A 211 -23.27 39.64 3.36
N GLY A 212 -22.84 38.94 2.28
CA GLY A 212 -22.21 39.57 1.13
C GLY A 212 -20.84 40.20 1.42
N ILE A 213 -20.15 39.75 2.46
CA ILE A 213 -18.79 40.18 2.78
C ILE A 213 -17.75 39.35 2.00
N PRO A 214 -16.57 39.93 1.71
CA PRO A 214 -15.51 39.21 1.01
C PRO A 214 -15.09 37.92 1.72
N GLU A 215 -14.45 37.03 0.97
CA GLU A 215 -13.72 35.87 1.50
C GLU A 215 -12.59 36.33 2.41
N ASP A 216 -12.35 35.65 3.50
CA ASP A 216 -11.32 35.97 4.49
C ASP A 216 -11.49 37.34 5.19
N ASP A 217 -12.70 37.90 5.14
CA ASP A 217 -12.95 39.18 5.79
C ASP A 217 -12.84 39.05 7.33
N PRO A 218 -12.07 39.92 8.02
CA PRO A 218 -11.89 39.85 9.46
C PRO A 218 -13.18 40.04 10.28
N ARG A 219 -14.28 40.54 9.67
CA ARG A 219 -15.60 40.64 10.30
C ARG A 219 -16.31 39.29 10.41
N ASN A 220 -15.90 38.30 9.61
CA ASN A 220 -16.49 36.96 9.66
C ASN A 220 -15.92 36.18 10.85
N PRO A 221 -16.73 35.74 11.83
CA PRO A 221 -16.25 34.98 13.00
C PRO A 221 -15.60 33.66 12.68
N ALA A 222 -15.93 33.03 11.57
CA ALA A 222 -15.42 31.71 11.21
C ALA A 222 -14.07 31.76 10.47
N THR A 223 -13.61 32.94 9.97
CA THR A 223 -12.38 33.05 9.16
C THR A 223 -11.12 32.49 9.86
N ILE A 224 -10.95 32.75 11.15
CA ILE A 224 -9.80 32.19 11.90
C ILE A 224 -9.95 30.68 12.01
N ALA A 225 -11.16 30.16 12.25
CA ALA A 225 -11.37 28.71 12.33
C ALA A 225 -11.11 28.03 10.98
N ASP A 226 -11.46 28.66 9.88
CA ASP A 226 -11.17 28.19 8.53
C ASP A 226 -9.66 28.08 8.27
N ASN A 227 -8.92 29.16 8.47
CA ASN A 227 -7.44 29.14 8.37
C ASN A 227 -6.76 28.16 9.34
N VAL A 228 -7.33 27.92 10.52
CA VAL A 228 -6.87 26.83 11.43
C VAL A 228 -7.10 25.49 10.77
N GLY A 229 -8.26 25.31 10.14
CA GLY A 229 -8.65 24.10 9.46
C GLY A 229 -7.62 23.62 8.44
N ASP A 230 -7.18 24.49 7.54
CA ASP A 230 -6.17 24.18 6.52
C ASP A 230 -4.88 23.67 7.14
N ASN A 231 -4.46 24.25 8.28
CA ASN A 231 -3.25 23.81 8.96
C ASN A 231 -3.40 22.45 9.64
N VAL A 232 -4.58 22.10 10.15
CA VAL A 232 -4.80 20.82 10.86
C VAL A 232 -5.33 19.73 9.93
N GLY A 233 -6.21 20.04 8.99
CA GLY A 233 -6.77 19.07 8.02
C GLY A 233 -5.85 18.83 6.84
N ASP A 234 -5.51 19.90 6.11
CA ASP A 234 -4.82 19.78 4.84
C ASP A 234 -3.29 19.76 4.99
N VAL A 235 -2.74 20.14 6.13
CA VAL A 235 -1.30 19.95 6.41
C VAL A 235 -1.07 18.81 7.38
N ALA A 236 -1.54 18.89 8.65
CA ALA A 236 -1.23 17.86 9.63
C ALA A 236 -1.84 16.50 9.30
N GLY A 237 -3.12 16.48 8.89
CA GLY A 237 -3.81 15.24 8.49
C GLY A 237 -3.15 14.58 7.28
N MET A 238 -2.75 15.37 6.25
CA MET A 238 -2.03 14.88 5.08
C MET A 238 -0.63 14.36 5.44
N GLY A 239 0.07 15.02 6.37
CA GLY A 239 1.38 14.58 6.84
C GLY A 239 1.33 13.22 7.50
N ALA A 240 0.35 12.97 8.34
CA ALA A 240 0.12 11.68 8.97
C ALA A 240 -0.27 10.61 7.94
N ASP A 241 -1.14 10.94 6.97
CA ASP A 241 -1.57 10.04 5.89
C ASP A 241 -0.40 9.56 5.03
N LEU A 242 0.41 10.49 4.51
CA LEU A 242 1.53 10.11 3.65
C LEU A 242 2.68 9.46 4.42
N PHE A 243 2.83 9.74 5.72
CA PHE A 243 3.70 8.97 6.60
C PHE A 243 3.26 7.50 6.66
N GLY A 244 1.99 7.25 6.96
CA GLY A 244 1.43 5.89 6.99
C GLY A 244 1.57 5.19 5.65
N SER A 245 1.22 5.87 4.55
CA SER A 245 1.33 5.36 3.18
C SER A 245 2.75 4.91 2.84
N TYR A 246 3.74 5.72 3.20
CA TYR A 246 5.15 5.43 2.95
C TYR A 246 5.60 4.18 3.71
N VAL A 247 5.28 4.11 4.99
CA VAL A 247 5.60 2.96 5.86
C VAL A 247 4.92 1.69 5.36
N ALA A 248 3.61 1.75 5.08
CA ALA A 248 2.83 0.58 4.63
C ALA A 248 3.34 0.00 3.32
N THR A 249 3.70 0.87 2.36
CA THR A 249 4.21 0.44 1.05
C THR A 249 5.57 -0.24 1.16
N VAL A 250 6.51 0.36 1.90
CA VAL A 250 7.83 -0.23 2.11
C VAL A 250 7.70 -1.57 2.84
N LEU A 251 6.88 -1.62 3.90
CA LEU A 251 6.65 -2.85 4.66
C LEU A 251 6.00 -3.95 3.82
N ALA A 252 4.97 -3.65 3.03
CA ALA A 252 4.33 -4.64 2.15
C ALA A 252 5.34 -5.26 1.18
N THR A 253 6.23 -4.42 0.64
CA THR A 253 7.30 -4.89 -0.26
C THR A 253 8.35 -5.72 0.49
N MET A 254 8.68 -5.39 1.74
CA MET A 254 9.57 -6.18 2.59
C MET A 254 8.98 -7.56 2.91
N VAL A 255 7.67 -7.65 3.19
CA VAL A 255 6.98 -8.94 3.44
C VAL A 255 7.11 -9.85 2.24
N LEU A 256 6.79 -9.37 1.03
CA LEU A 256 6.94 -10.15 -0.20
C LEU A 256 8.41 -10.40 -0.56
N GLY A 257 9.31 -9.45 -0.23
CA GLY A 257 10.75 -9.62 -0.38
C GLY A 257 11.30 -10.77 0.47
N ARG A 258 10.76 -10.99 1.67
CA ARG A 258 11.11 -12.15 2.52
C ARG A 258 10.73 -13.49 1.88
N GLU A 259 9.56 -13.53 1.22
CA GLU A 259 9.10 -14.73 0.53
C GLU A 259 9.84 -15.00 -0.79
N THR A 260 10.60 -14.01 -1.28
CA THR A 260 11.33 -14.11 -2.54
C THR A 260 12.62 -14.90 -2.34
N ILE A 261 12.76 -16.02 -3.03
CA ILE A 261 13.98 -16.80 -3.06
C ILE A 261 15.02 -16.06 -3.91
N SER A 262 16.13 -15.70 -3.30
CA SER A 262 17.18 -14.86 -3.91
C SER A 262 18.55 -15.40 -3.50
N ASP A 263 19.37 -15.77 -4.48
CA ASP A 263 20.78 -16.12 -4.27
C ASP A 263 21.66 -14.89 -4.48
N ASP A 264 21.58 -13.97 -3.54
CA ASP A 264 22.31 -12.70 -3.58
C ASP A 264 23.49 -12.67 -2.61
N SER A 265 24.43 -11.74 -2.84
CA SER A 265 25.62 -11.55 -2.01
C SER A 265 25.32 -11.05 -0.58
N PHE A 266 24.04 -10.82 -0.24
CA PHE A 266 23.58 -10.36 1.06
C PHE A 266 22.85 -11.45 1.85
N GLY A 267 22.94 -12.72 1.41
CA GLY A 267 22.33 -13.86 2.08
C GLY A 267 20.81 -13.93 1.94
N GLY A 268 20.27 -13.53 0.78
CA GLY A 268 18.85 -13.51 0.49
C GLY A 268 18.12 -12.22 0.95
N PHE A 269 18.83 -11.27 1.58
CA PHE A 269 18.21 -10.05 2.11
C PHE A 269 18.01 -8.94 1.08
N ALA A 270 18.54 -9.06 -0.12
CA ALA A 270 18.45 -7.99 -1.12
C ALA A 270 17.02 -7.58 -1.47
N PRO A 271 16.04 -8.49 -1.62
CA PRO A 271 14.64 -8.10 -1.88
C PRO A 271 13.96 -7.35 -0.72
N ILE A 272 14.40 -7.56 0.53
CA ILE A 272 13.93 -6.81 1.70
C ILE A 272 14.61 -5.43 1.77
N LEU A 273 15.90 -5.38 1.44
CA LEU A 273 16.73 -4.17 1.52
C LEU A 273 16.37 -3.15 0.43
N LEU A 274 16.07 -3.63 -0.78
CA LEU A 274 15.84 -2.78 -1.95
C LEU A 274 14.75 -1.71 -1.75
N PRO A 275 13.52 -2.01 -1.28
CA PRO A 275 12.49 -1.00 -1.09
C PRO A 275 12.90 0.07 -0.06
N MET A 276 13.63 -0.32 0.99
CA MET A 276 14.12 0.60 2.00
C MET A 276 15.18 1.55 1.44
N LEU A 277 16.08 1.07 0.58
CA LEU A 277 17.10 1.89 -0.07
C LEU A 277 16.51 2.81 -1.15
N ILE A 278 15.53 2.32 -1.93
CA ILE A 278 14.78 3.15 -2.88
C ILE A 278 14.08 4.28 -2.14
N ALA A 279 13.45 3.98 -1.02
CA ALA A 279 12.81 4.96 -0.15
C ALA A 279 13.82 5.99 0.38
N GLY A 280 14.93 5.56 0.94
CA GLY A 280 15.96 6.43 1.50
C GLY A 280 16.65 7.31 0.46
N THR A 281 17.06 6.74 -0.68
CA THR A 281 17.68 7.51 -1.77
C THR A 281 16.71 8.47 -2.44
N GLY A 282 15.43 8.09 -2.56
CA GLY A 282 14.37 8.95 -3.08
C GLY A 282 14.20 10.26 -2.32
N ILE A 283 14.42 10.24 -0.99
CA ILE A 283 14.42 11.47 -0.18
C ILE A 283 15.57 12.40 -0.61
N ILE A 284 16.77 11.85 -0.78
CA ILE A 284 17.95 12.65 -1.22
C ILE A 284 17.69 13.28 -2.58
N PHE A 285 17.08 12.53 -3.52
CA PHE A 285 16.77 13.06 -4.85
C PHE A 285 15.60 14.06 -4.82
N SER A 286 14.66 13.89 -3.91
CA SER A 286 13.64 14.90 -3.64
C SER A 286 14.26 16.20 -3.11
N MET A 287 15.27 16.13 -2.22
CA MET A 287 16.02 17.32 -1.79
C MET A 287 16.71 18.02 -2.95
N ILE A 288 17.33 17.27 -3.87
CA ILE A 288 17.91 17.83 -5.08
C ILE A 288 16.84 18.47 -5.96
N GLY A 289 15.67 17.80 -6.10
CA GLY A 289 14.52 18.32 -6.84
C GLY A 289 14.06 19.69 -6.34
N THR A 290 14.10 19.95 -5.02
CA THR A 290 13.71 21.26 -4.46
C THR A 290 14.57 22.41 -4.98
N LEU A 291 15.80 22.15 -5.43
CA LEU A 291 16.68 23.19 -5.97
C LEU A 291 16.26 23.71 -7.34
N PHE A 292 15.44 22.94 -8.06
CA PHE A 292 14.91 23.32 -9.39
C PHE A 292 13.64 24.17 -9.30
N VAL A 293 12.98 24.24 -8.15
CA VAL A 293 11.75 25.03 -7.97
C VAL A 293 12.09 26.50 -7.78
N LYS A 294 12.15 27.23 -8.92
CA LYS A 294 12.49 28.66 -8.96
C LYS A 294 11.76 29.32 -10.12
N ILE A 295 11.29 30.56 -9.89
CA ILE A 295 10.80 31.47 -10.94
C ILE A 295 11.62 32.76 -10.90
N ASN A 296 11.69 33.44 -12.04
CA ASN A 296 12.38 34.71 -12.16
C ASN A 296 11.41 35.88 -11.89
N ASP A 297 11.88 36.94 -11.21
CA ASP A 297 11.06 38.11 -10.92
C ASP A 297 10.61 38.87 -12.20
N ASN A 298 11.26 38.64 -13.33
CA ASN A 298 10.98 39.25 -14.64
C ASN A 298 9.88 38.51 -15.44
N GLU A 299 9.47 37.31 -15.00
CA GLU A 299 8.34 36.61 -15.58
C GLU A 299 7.07 37.26 -15.04
N GLY A 300 6.13 37.62 -15.95
CA GLY A 300 4.84 38.22 -15.53
C GLY A 300 4.08 37.34 -14.54
N LEU A 301 3.18 37.92 -13.77
CA LEU A 301 2.31 37.25 -12.82
C LEU A 301 1.49 36.16 -13.52
N SER A 302 1.90 34.88 -13.40
CA SER A 302 1.30 33.78 -14.12
C SER A 302 1.25 32.52 -13.29
N THR A 303 0.09 31.87 -13.24
CA THR A 303 -0.08 30.54 -12.66
C THR A 303 0.77 29.48 -13.36
N SER A 304 0.95 29.61 -14.69
CA SER A 304 1.74 28.66 -15.48
C SER A 304 3.22 28.67 -15.13
N SER A 305 3.82 29.82 -14.79
CA SER A 305 5.22 29.89 -14.39
C SER A 305 5.47 29.18 -13.06
N VAL A 306 4.55 29.34 -12.10
CA VAL A 306 4.61 28.64 -10.80
C VAL A 306 4.44 27.12 -10.99
N GLN A 307 3.41 26.73 -11.76
CA GLN A 307 3.16 25.30 -12.03
C GLN A 307 4.34 24.62 -12.71
N ASN A 308 4.93 25.28 -13.73
CA ASN A 308 6.09 24.74 -14.45
C ASN A 308 7.32 24.59 -13.54
N ALA A 309 7.53 25.51 -12.61
CA ALA A 309 8.62 25.42 -11.65
C ALA A 309 8.45 24.22 -10.70
N LEU A 310 7.24 24.01 -10.19
CA LEU A 310 6.92 22.85 -9.35
C LEU A 310 7.05 21.54 -10.13
N ASN A 311 6.52 21.50 -11.35
CA ASN A 311 6.65 20.34 -12.25
C ASN A 311 8.10 20.01 -12.58
N LEU A 312 8.96 21.00 -12.80
CA LEU A 312 10.38 20.79 -13.07
C LEU A 312 11.10 20.13 -11.89
N GLY A 313 10.80 20.58 -10.66
CA GLY A 313 11.33 19.96 -9.44
C GLY A 313 10.87 18.51 -9.28
N ASN A 314 9.58 18.25 -9.53
CA ASN A 314 9.02 16.91 -9.46
C ASN A 314 9.63 15.96 -10.50
N TRP A 315 9.65 16.36 -11.77
CA TRP A 315 10.21 15.54 -12.85
C TRP A 315 11.71 15.31 -12.69
N GLY A 316 12.44 16.33 -12.21
CA GLY A 316 13.86 16.20 -11.88
C GLY A 316 14.10 15.11 -10.83
N SER A 317 13.31 15.09 -9.76
CA SER A 317 13.40 14.04 -8.73
C SER A 317 13.05 12.64 -9.26
N ILE A 318 12.03 12.52 -10.11
CA ILE A 318 11.61 11.25 -10.73
C ILE A 318 12.73 10.68 -11.62
N VAL A 319 13.32 11.51 -12.49
CA VAL A 319 14.39 11.07 -13.40
C VAL A 319 15.62 10.59 -12.64
N ILE A 320 16.04 11.34 -11.61
CA ILE A 320 17.20 10.95 -10.81
C ILE A 320 16.90 9.67 -10.01
N THR A 321 15.68 9.52 -9.49
CA THR A 321 15.24 8.29 -8.80
C THR A 321 15.23 7.09 -9.74
N ALA A 322 14.79 7.25 -10.99
CA ALA A 322 14.81 6.18 -11.99
C ALA A 322 16.25 5.72 -12.30
N ILE A 323 17.16 6.66 -12.51
CA ILE A 323 18.57 6.36 -12.77
C ILE A 323 19.20 5.64 -11.57
N SER A 324 18.97 6.13 -10.36
CA SER A 324 19.48 5.51 -9.14
C SER A 324 18.93 4.11 -8.91
N SER A 325 17.64 3.90 -9.19
CA SER A 325 17.01 2.58 -9.06
C SER A 325 17.65 1.55 -9.98
N TYR A 326 18.09 1.95 -11.19
CA TYR A 326 18.85 1.07 -12.07
C TYR A 326 20.15 0.57 -11.41
N PHE A 327 20.93 1.48 -10.81
CA PHE A 327 22.18 1.11 -10.15
C PHE A 327 21.92 0.27 -8.88
N LEU A 328 20.92 0.61 -8.08
CA LEU A 328 20.56 -0.16 -6.89
C LEU A 328 20.13 -1.59 -7.24
N VAL A 329 19.27 -1.75 -8.24
CA VAL A 329 18.79 -3.06 -8.70
C VAL A 329 19.94 -3.90 -9.23
N THR A 330 20.80 -3.32 -10.11
CA THR A 330 21.92 -4.06 -10.71
C THR A 330 23.00 -4.44 -9.70
N TYR A 331 23.17 -3.66 -8.64
CA TYR A 331 24.14 -3.94 -7.59
C TYR A 331 23.65 -4.95 -6.55
N LEU A 332 22.37 -4.89 -6.16
CA LEU A 332 21.82 -5.67 -5.06
C LEU A 332 21.28 -7.04 -5.49
N LEU A 333 20.57 -7.08 -6.63
CA LEU A 333 19.78 -8.25 -6.98
C LEU A 333 20.57 -9.21 -7.89
N PRO A 334 20.40 -10.53 -7.71
CA PRO A 334 20.93 -11.54 -8.63
C PRO A 334 20.18 -11.53 -9.96
N GLU A 335 20.66 -12.27 -10.95
CA GLU A 335 20.05 -12.34 -12.28
C GLU A 335 18.63 -12.90 -12.24
N LYS A 336 18.37 -13.87 -11.37
CA LYS A 336 17.09 -14.57 -11.24
C LYS A 336 16.63 -14.66 -9.80
N MET A 337 15.34 -14.57 -9.60
CA MET A 337 14.64 -14.68 -8.31
C MET A 337 13.31 -15.40 -8.53
N ILE A 338 12.79 -16.02 -7.47
CA ILE A 338 11.55 -16.79 -7.53
C ILE A 338 10.63 -16.37 -6.37
N LEU A 339 9.38 -16.07 -6.68
CA LEU A 339 8.32 -15.87 -5.69
C LEU A 339 7.12 -16.75 -6.02
N ARG A 340 6.78 -17.67 -5.11
CA ARG A 340 5.63 -18.58 -5.26
C ARG A 340 5.59 -19.28 -6.62
N GLY A 341 6.76 -19.75 -7.10
CA GLY A 341 6.91 -20.46 -8.37
C GLY A 341 6.97 -19.59 -9.63
N HIS A 342 6.90 -18.26 -9.49
CA HIS A 342 7.10 -17.34 -10.59
C HIS A 342 8.54 -16.84 -10.62
N GLU A 343 9.28 -17.18 -11.66
CA GLU A 343 10.66 -16.73 -11.89
C GLU A 343 10.66 -15.34 -12.54
N PHE A 344 11.53 -14.44 -12.06
CA PHE A 344 11.71 -13.11 -12.61
C PHE A 344 13.16 -12.63 -12.46
N THR A 345 13.53 -11.65 -13.28
CA THR A 345 14.89 -11.14 -13.35
C THR A 345 15.05 -9.81 -12.61
N LYS A 346 16.31 -9.44 -12.27
CA LYS A 346 16.60 -8.09 -11.74
C LYS A 346 16.15 -6.97 -12.68
N MET A 347 16.26 -7.17 -14.01
CA MET A 347 15.77 -6.17 -14.97
C MET A 347 14.24 -6.11 -15.01
N GLY A 348 13.55 -7.21 -14.74
CA GLY A 348 12.11 -7.21 -14.50
C GLY A 348 11.75 -6.37 -13.27
N VAL A 349 12.48 -6.49 -12.18
CA VAL A 349 12.28 -5.63 -10.99
C VAL A 349 12.50 -4.15 -11.32
N PHE A 350 13.56 -3.82 -12.06
CA PHE A 350 13.75 -2.44 -12.53
C PHE A 350 12.59 -1.98 -13.42
N GLY A 351 12.13 -2.83 -14.35
CA GLY A 351 10.96 -2.56 -15.18
C GLY A 351 9.72 -2.26 -14.35
N ALA A 352 9.46 -3.02 -13.29
CA ALA A 352 8.35 -2.80 -12.37
C ALA A 352 8.46 -1.44 -11.64
N ILE A 353 9.65 -1.05 -11.18
CA ILE A 353 9.90 0.27 -10.59
C ILE A 353 9.59 1.39 -11.60
N MET A 354 10.02 1.23 -12.85
CA MET A 354 9.72 2.18 -13.92
C MET A 354 8.22 2.29 -14.19
N VAL A 355 7.50 1.17 -14.19
CA VAL A 355 6.02 1.16 -14.30
C VAL A 355 5.40 1.97 -13.16
N GLY A 356 5.85 1.81 -11.91
CA GLY A 356 5.37 2.59 -10.77
C GLY A 356 5.58 4.10 -10.94
N LEU A 357 6.78 4.53 -11.35
CA LEU A 357 7.09 5.94 -11.61
C LEU A 357 6.24 6.52 -12.75
N VAL A 358 6.02 5.74 -13.82
CA VAL A 358 5.16 6.14 -14.95
C VAL A 358 3.70 6.26 -14.51
N VAL A 359 3.18 5.31 -13.76
CA VAL A 359 1.82 5.36 -13.20
C VAL A 359 1.64 6.63 -12.37
N GLY A 360 2.55 6.91 -11.43
CA GLY A 360 2.49 8.12 -10.61
C GLY A 360 2.50 9.41 -11.43
N THR A 361 3.33 9.48 -12.46
CA THR A 361 3.41 10.63 -13.38
C THR A 361 2.13 10.80 -14.20
N LEU A 362 1.60 9.72 -14.77
CA LEU A 362 0.35 9.76 -15.55
C LEU A 362 -0.84 10.14 -14.68
N MET A 363 -0.91 9.61 -13.45
CA MET A 363 -1.96 9.99 -12.49
C MET A 363 -1.95 11.50 -12.21
N SER A 364 -0.76 12.07 -12.01
CA SER A 364 -0.61 13.51 -11.80
C SER A 364 -1.08 14.31 -13.01
N ILE A 365 -0.67 13.95 -14.23
CA ILE A 365 -1.07 14.63 -15.48
C ILE A 365 -2.58 14.53 -15.71
N ILE A 366 -3.18 13.37 -15.47
CA ILE A 366 -4.62 13.17 -15.69
C ILE A 366 -5.42 13.97 -14.67
N THR A 367 -5.02 13.97 -13.40
CA THR A 367 -5.70 14.74 -12.36
C THR A 367 -5.61 16.25 -12.65
N GLU A 368 -4.43 16.75 -13.03
CA GLU A 368 -4.24 18.11 -13.47
C GLU A 368 -5.19 18.48 -14.63
N TYR A 369 -5.37 17.60 -15.61
CA TYR A 369 -6.29 17.83 -16.72
C TYR A 369 -7.74 18.01 -16.25
N TYR A 370 -8.20 17.20 -15.29
CA TYR A 370 -9.59 17.26 -14.83
C TYR A 370 -9.86 18.39 -13.83
N THR A 371 -8.83 18.90 -13.15
CA THR A 371 -8.99 19.86 -12.05
C THR A 371 -8.45 21.27 -12.37
N ALA A 372 -7.53 21.43 -13.32
CA ALA A 372 -6.91 22.73 -13.58
C ALA A 372 -7.84 23.72 -14.29
N MET A 373 -7.74 24.99 -13.89
CA MET A 373 -8.45 26.11 -14.53
C MET A 373 -8.16 26.19 -16.03
N GLY A 374 -9.16 26.55 -16.82
CA GLY A 374 -9.05 26.71 -18.27
C GLY A 374 -9.05 25.41 -19.06
N LYS A 375 -9.00 24.24 -18.40
CA LYS A 375 -9.16 22.95 -19.07
C LYS A 375 -10.65 22.67 -19.33
N ARG A 376 -10.93 21.79 -20.33
CA ARG A 376 -12.30 21.45 -20.75
C ARG A 376 -13.22 21.04 -19.58
N PRO A 377 -12.82 20.14 -18.64
CA PRO A 377 -13.71 19.70 -17.58
C PRO A 377 -14.16 20.88 -16.68
N VAL A 378 -13.23 21.66 -16.16
CA VAL A 378 -13.51 22.84 -15.31
C VAL A 378 -14.32 23.88 -16.08
N SER A 379 -13.95 24.19 -17.34
CA SER A 379 -14.69 25.12 -18.20
C SER A 379 -16.13 24.65 -18.49
N SER A 380 -16.39 23.33 -18.45
CA SER A 380 -17.74 22.77 -18.58
C SER A 380 -18.60 23.12 -17.36
N ILE A 381 -18.05 22.97 -16.15
CA ILE A 381 -18.73 23.33 -14.88
C ILE A 381 -19.00 24.83 -14.85
N VAL A 382 -18.02 25.66 -15.23
CA VAL A 382 -18.17 27.14 -15.33
C VAL A 382 -19.33 27.51 -16.25
N ARG A 383 -19.45 26.90 -17.43
CA ARG A 383 -20.58 27.14 -18.34
C ARG A 383 -21.90 26.70 -17.74
N GLN A 384 -21.96 25.59 -17.05
CA GLN A 384 -23.19 25.09 -16.41
C GLN A 384 -23.63 25.97 -15.23
N SER A 385 -22.69 26.70 -14.59
CA SER A 385 -23.00 27.67 -13.55
C SER A 385 -23.91 28.82 -14.06
N SER A 386 -23.87 29.14 -15.36
CA SER A 386 -24.72 30.19 -15.95
C SER A 386 -26.20 29.84 -15.99
N THR A 387 -26.55 28.57 -15.86
CA THR A 387 -27.95 28.11 -15.83
C THR A 387 -28.47 27.86 -14.40
N GLY A 388 -27.59 27.93 -13.39
CA GLY A 388 -27.97 27.90 -11.98
C GLY A 388 -27.26 26.84 -11.13
N HIS A 389 -27.66 26.79 -9.86
CA HIS A 389 -27.03 25.90 -8.86
C HIS A 389 -27.16 24.41 -9.18
N ALA A 390 -28.35 23.94 -9.57
CA ALA A 390 -28.61 22.53 -9.86
C ALA A 390 -27.76 22.03 -11.02
N THR A 391 -27.64 22.80 -12.08
CA THR A 391 -26.83 22.40 -13.25
C THR A 391 -25.33 22.42 -12.96
N ASN A 392 -24.85 23.32 -12.11
CA ASN A 392 -23.48 23.30 -11.60
C ASN A 392 -23.20 22.01 -10.83
N ILE A 393 -24.09 21.62 -9.88
CA ILE A 393 -23.94 20.39 -9.10
C ILE A 393 -23.90 19.18 -10.03
N ILE A 394 -24.86 19.06 -10.98
CA ILE A 394 -24.89 17.97 -11.96
C ILE A 394 -23.59 17.94 -12.78
N GLY A 395 -23.10 19.12 -13.20
CA GLY A 395 -21.88 19.23 -13.98
C GLY A 395 -20.65 18.70 -13.28
N GLY A 396 -20.46 19.05 -12.02
CA GLY A 396 -19.31 18.57 -11.26
C GLY A 396 -19.39 17.09 -10.90
N LEU A 397 -20.57 16.57 -10.57
CA LEU A 397 -20.77 15.12 -10.39
C LEU A 397 -20.43 14.36 -11.68
N SER A 398 -20.89 14.85 -12.84
CA SER A 398 -20.58 14.24 -14.13
C SER A 398 -19.10 14.26 -14.44
N VAL A 399 -18.42 15.40 -14.25
CA VAL A 399 -16.97 15.53 -14.45
C VAL A 399 -16.21 14.60 -13.51
N GLY A 400 -16.61 14.54 -12.24
CA GLY A 400 -15.99 13.64 -11.27
C GLY A 400 -16.11 12.15 -11.66
N MET A 401 -17.28 11.70 -12.12
CA MET A 401 -17.47 10.33 -12.62
C MET A 401 -16.64 10.07 -13.87
N GLU A 402 -16.65 11.00 -14.86
CA GLU A 402 -15.81 10.88 -16.07
C GLU A 402 -14.33 10.77 -15.71
N SER A 403 -13.89 11.51 -14.70
CA SER A 403 -12.49 11.59 -14.30
C SER A 403 -11.90 10.28 -13.76
N THR A 404 -12.72 9.29 -13.43
CA THR A 404 -12.25 7.97 -12.97
C THR A 404 -11.74 7.09 -14.10
N LEU A 405 -12.18 7.33 -15.36
CA LEU A 405 -11.92 6.45 -16.49
C LEU A 405 -10.42 6.25 -16.76
N LEU A 406 -9.71 7.34 -17.05
CA LEU A 406 -8.29 7.27 -17.40
C LEU A 406 -7.41 6.80 -16.23
N PRO A 407 -7.58 7.29 -15.00
CA PRO A 407 -6.84 6.79 -13.85
C PRO A 407 -6.98 5.29 -13.64
N ILE A 408 -8.19 4.73 -13.76
CA ILE A 408 -8.40 3.29 -13.58
C ILE A 408 -7.72 2.48 -14.69
N ILE A 409 -7.75 2.95 -15.93
CA ILE A 409 -7.03 2.29 -17.04
C ILE A 409 -5.52 2.31 -16.78
N VAL A 410 -4.97 3.44 -16.35
CA VAL A 410 -3.54 3.57 -16.02
C VAL A 410 -3.17 2.68 -14.84
N LEU A 411 -4.00 2.64 -13.79
CA LEU A 411 -3.77 1.80 -12.63
C LEU A 411 -3.83 0.30 -12.99
N ALA A 412 -4.85 -0.13 -13.74
CA ALA A 412 -4.98 -1.51 -14.20
C ALA A 412 -3.80 -1.93 -15.09
N GLY A 413 -3.40 -1.05 -16.02
CA GLY A 413 -2.20 -1.26 -16.84
C GLY A 413 -0.92 -1.30 -16.02
N GLY A 414 -0.82 -0.48 -14.98
CA GLY A 414 0.30 -0.48 -14.04
C GLY A 414 0.39 -1.76 -13.21
N ILE A 415 -0.73 -2.23 -12.67
CA ILE A 415 -0.81 -3.51 -11.93
C ILE A 415 -0.38 -4.67 -12.83
N TYR A 416 -0.99 -4.77 -14.01
CA TYR A 416 -0.71 -5.86 -14.94
C TYR A 416 0.73 -5.80 -15.49
N GLY A 417 1.19 -4.60 -15.87
CA GLY A 417 2.55 -4.40 -16.38
C GLY A 417 3.63 -4.71 -15.34
N SER A 418 3.46 -4.27 -14.09
CA SER A 418 4.41 -4.58 -13.01
C SER A 418 4.39 -6.06 -12.65
N TYR A 419 3.22 -6.71 -12.70
CA TYR A 419 3.10 -8.15 -12.52
C TYR A 419 3.81 -8.94 -13.62
N LEU A 420 3.70 -8.56 -14.88
CA LEU A 420 4.43 -9.18 -15.98
C LEU A 420 5.95 -9.04 -15.82
N CYS A 421 6.41 -7.94 -15.23
CA CYS A 421 7.83 -7.68 -15.03
C CYS A 421 8.44 -8.54 -13.91
N ALA A 422 7.78 -8.68 -12.75
CA ALA A 422 8.35 -9.35 -11.58
C ALA A 422 7.28 -9.98 -10.64
N GLY A 423 6.18 -10.48 -11.20
CA GLY A 423 5.13 -11.12 -10.42
C GLY A 423 4.53 -10.22 -9.33
N LEU A 424 4.10 -10.80 -8.23
CA LEU A 424 3.54 -10.06 -7.08
C LEU A 424 4.58 -9.13 -6.43
N TYR A 425 5.86 -9.52 -6.39
CA TYR A 425 6.94 -8.64 -5.94
C TYR A 425 7.05 -7.41 -6.85
N GLY A 426 6.83 -7.56 -8.17
CA GLY A 426 6.80 -6.47 -9.14
C GLY A 426 5.75 -5.43 -8.81
N VAL A 427 4.54 -5.82 -8.40
CA VAL A 427 3.47 -4.89 -8.01
C VAL A 427 3.86 -4.12 -6.75
N ALA A 428 4.43 -4.79 -5.76
CA ALA A 428 4.86 -4.17 -4.51
C ALA A 428 6.02 -3.19 -4.73
N ILE A 429 7.04 -3.58 -5.49
CA ILE A 429 8.20 -2.71 -5.75
C ILE A 429 7.84 -1.54 -6.69
N ALA A 430 6.83 -1.68 -7.56
CA ALA A 430 6.28 -0.58 -8.34
C ALA A 430 5.65 0.48 -7.42
N ALA A 431 4.88 0.05 -6.41
CA ALA A 431 4.35 0.94 -5.39
C ALA A 431 5.48 1.64 -4.61
N ALA A 432 6.52 0.90 -4.18
CA ALA A 432 7.68 1.46 -3.49
C ALA A 432 8.46 2.46 -4.37
N GLY A 433 8.64 2.16 -5.66
CA GLY A 433 9.24 3.06 -6.64
C GLY A 433 8.44 4.36 -6.82
N MET A 434 7.11 4.24 -6.92
CA MET A 434 6.22 5.40 -6.96
C MET A 434 6.37 6.25 -5.69
N MET A 435 6.36 5.62 -4.51
CA MET A 435 6.48 6.30 -3.22
C MET A 435 7.87 6.92 -2.96
N ALA A 436 8.91 6.54 -3.70
CA ALA A 436 10.24 7.12 -3.54
C ALA A 436 10.28 8.65 -3.78
N THR A 437 9.34 9.18 -4.57
CA THR A 437 9.22 10.62 -4.86
C THR A 437 8.26 11.35 -3.92
N THR A 438 7.68 10.67 -2.93
CA THR A 438 6.66 11.22 -2.02
C THR A 438 7.13 12.46 -1.27
N ALA A 439 8.41 12.53 -0.88
CA ALA A 439 8.95 13.70 -0.20
C ALA A 439 8.81 14.98 -1.04
N MET A 440 9.00 14.89 -2.36
CA MET A 440 8.80 16.01 -3.28
C MET A 440 7.32 16.27 -3.54
N GLN A 441 6.52 15.22 -3.73
CA GLN A 441 5.07 15.33 -3.92
C GLN A 441 4.41 16.03 -2.71
N LEU A 442 4.80 15.62 -1.50
CA LEU A 442 4.28 16.21 -0.26
C LEU A 442 4.75 17.66 -0.08
N ALA A 443 5.98 17.99 -0.53
CA ALA A 443 6.44 19.37 -0.52
C ALA A 443 5.61 20.28 -1.44
N ILE A 444 5.22 19.75 -2.61
CA ILE A 444 4.36 20.43 -3.58
C ILE A 444 2.93 20.52 -3.09
N ASP A 445 2.42 19.49 -2.43
CA ASP A 445 1.05 19.45 -1.91
C ASP A 445 0.89 20.42 -0.71
N ALA A 446 1.80 20.36 0.26
CA ALA A 446 1.77 21.25 1.44
C ALA A 446 1.99 22.75 1.12
N PHE A 447 2.54 23.07 -0.06
CA PHE A 447 2.65 24.43 -0.55
C PHE A 447 1.27 25.09 -0.72
N GLY A 448 0.25 24.33 -1.16
CA GLY A 448 -1.10 24.85 -1.39
C GLY A 448 -1.74 25.49 -0.15
N PRO A 449 -1.98 24.76 0.93
CA PRO A 449 -2.55 25.30 2.17
C PRO A 449 -1.74 26.45 2.79
N ILE A 450 -0.41 26.45 2.62
CA ILE A 450 0.44 27.55 3.05
C ILE A 450 0.16 28.83 2.22
N ALA A 451 -0.08 28.67 0.91
CA ALA A 451 -0.37 29.78 0.02
C ALA A 451 -1.76 30.34 0.27
N ASP A 452 -2.76 29.49 0.47
CA ASP A 452 -4.14 29.83 0.79
C ASP A 452 -4.22 30.63 2.10
N ASN A 453 -3.71 30.09 3.19
CA ASN A 453 -3.59 30.80 4.47
C ASN A 453 -2.82 32.13 4.38
N ALA A 454 -1.82 32.23 3.50
CA ALA A 454 -1.12 33.49 3.27
C ALA A 454 -2.04 34.53 2.61
N GLY A 455 -2.95 34.09 1.74
CA GLY A 455 -4.02 34.90 1.16
C GLY A 455 -5.00 35.38 2.22
N GLY A 456 -5.47 34.49 3.09
CA GLY A 456 -6.35 34.82 4.21
C GLY A 456 -5.71 35.85 5.18
N ILE A 457 -4.43 35.66 5.55
CA ILE A 457 -3.70 36.62 6.38
C ILE A 457 -3.54 37.97 5.66
N ALA A 458 -3.32 37.98 4.33
CA ALA A 458 -3.18 39.22 3.57
C ALA A 458 -4.49 40.02 3.57
N GLU A 459 -5.64 39.37 3.37
CA GLU A 459 -6.96 39.96 3.40
C GLU A 459 -7.32 40.48 4.80
N MET A 460 -7.24 39.62 5.83
CA MET A 460 -7.52 40.00 7.22
C MET A 460 -6.60 41.11 7.72
N SER A 461 -5.40 41.24 7.17
CA SER A 461 -4.46 42.32 7.52
C SER A 461 -4.61 43.57 6.66
N GLU A 462 -5.59 43.61 5.73
CA GLU A 462 -5.87 44.74 4.84
C GLU A 462 -4.60 45.13 4.05
N LEU A 463 -3.87 44.16 3.49
CA LEU A 463 -2.69 44.43 2.68
C LEU A 463 -3.07 44.96 1.28
N PRO A 464 -2.15 45.64 0.56
CA PRO A 464 -2.39 46.10 -0.81
C PRO A 464 -2.89 44.98 -1.74
N LYS A 465 -3.77 45.32 -2.70
CA LYS A 465 -4.36 44.37 -3.65
C LYS A 465 -3.33 43.50 -4.40
N GLU A 466 -2.19 44.09 -4.76
CA GLU A 466 -1.11 43.35 -5.44
C GLU A 466 -0.55 42.18 -4.61
N VAL A 467 -0.66 42.25 -3.28
CA VAL A 467 -0.25 41.14 -2.40
C VAL A 467 -1.26 40.03 -2.52
N ARG A 468 -2.56 40.33 -2.46
CA ARG A 468 -3.63 39.35 -2.65
C ARG A 468 -3.56 38.72 -4.03
N GLU A 469 -3.37 39.48 -5.11
CA GLU A 469 -3.21 38.95 -6.47
C GLU A 469 -2.07 37.95 -6.58
N ARG A 470 -0.94 38.14 -5.86
CA ARG A 470 0.19 37.21 -5.86
C ARG A 470 -0.11 35.95 -5.03
N THR A 471 -0.77 36.09 -3.89
CA THR A 471 -1.18 34.92 -3.09
C THR A 471 -2.25 34.10 -3.79
N ASP A 472 -3.23 34.73 -4.47
CA ASP A 472 -4.25 34.06 -5.27
C ASP A 472 -3.67 33.27 -6.44
N ILE A 473 -2.56 33.73 -7.04
CA ILE A 473 -1.84 32.98 -8.07
C ILE A 473 -1.21 31.69 -7.46
N LEU A 474 -0.61 31.82 -6.28
CA LEU A 474 -0.01 30.67 -5.60
C LEU A 474 -1.09 29.69 -5.16
N ASP A 475 -2.19 30.17 -4.61
CA ASP A 475 -3.32 29.37 -4.15
C ASP A 475 -4.01 28.63 -5.31
N ALA A 476 -4.26 29.30 -6.44
CA ALA A 476 -4.82 28.63 -7.63
C ALA A 476 -3.95 27.49 -8.16
N VAL A 477 -2.62 27.58 -8.03
CA VAL A 477 -1.71 26.47 -8.32
C VAL A 477 -1.76 25.44 -7.19
N GLY A 478 -1.85 25.88 -5.94
CA GLY A 478 -1.99 25.03 -4.75
C GLY A 478 -3.17 24.07 -4.85
N ASN A 479 -4.33 24.53 -5.28
CA ASN A 479 -5.52 23.68 -5.46
C ASN A 479 -5.32 22.59 -6.53
N THR A 480 -4.64 22.94 -7.62
CA THR A 480 -4.33 21.96 -8.67
C THR A 480 -3.30 20.94 -8.17
N THR A 481 -2.27 21.38 -7.46
CA THR A 481 -1.24 20.48 -6.92
C THR A 481 -1.78 19.61 -5.78
N ALA A 482 -2.66 20.13 -4.93
CA ALA A 482 -3.34 19.36 -3.90
C ALA A 482 -4.24 18.27 -4.49
N ALA A 483 -4.99 18.55 -5.55
CA ALA A 483 -5.75 17.52 -6.25
C ALA A 483 -4.82 16.44 -6.87
N THR A 484 -3.70 16.88 -7.47
CA THR A 484 -2.69 16.00 -8.05
C THR A 484 -2.04 15.09 -7.01
N GLY A 485 -1.66 15.62 -5.84
CA GLY A 485 -1.11 14.88 -4.72
C GLY A 485 -2.10 13.83 -4.17
N LYS A 486 -3.39 14.18 -4.07
CA LYS A 486 -4.45 13.25 -3.66
C LYS A 486 -4.65 12.13 -4.69
N GLY A 487 -4.62 12.43 -6.00
CA GLY A 487 -4.69 11.43 -7.07
C GLY A 487 -3.51 10.45 -7.03
N PHE A 488 -2.30 10.97 -6.81
CA PHE A 488 -1.09 10.16 -6.58
C PHE A 488 -1.22 9.27 -5.33
N ALA A 489 -1.72 9.80 -4.21
CA ALA A 489 -1.92 9.06 -2.98
C ALA A 489 -2.91 7.90 -3.14
N ILE A 490 -4.01 8.08 -3.89
CA ILE A 490 -4.99 7.02 -4.14
C ILE A 490 -4.39 5.91 -5.02
N ALA A 491 -3.63 6.27 -6.06
CA ALA A 491 -2.99 5.27 -6.92
C ALA A 491 -1.93 4.46 -6.17
N SER A 492 -1.11 5.12 -5.34
CA SER A 492 -0.15 4.43 -4.49
C SER A 492 -0.83 3.52 -3.46
N ALA A 493 -1.96 3.97 -2.88
CA ALA A 493 -2.76 3.17 -1.97
C ALA A 493 -3.33 1.91 -2.63
N ALA A 494 -3.78 2.01 -3.87
CA ALA A 494 -4.28 0.86 -4.63
C ALA A 494 -3.18 -0.21 -4.87
N LEU A 495 -1.99 0.22 -5.31
CA LEU A 495 -0.85 -0.70 -5.49
C LEU A 495 -0.38 -1.29 -4.15
N THR A 496 -0.32 -0.46 -3.10
CA THR A 496 0.05 -0.90 -1.75
C THR A 496 -0.95 -1.89 -1.18
N ALA A 497 -2.26 -1.62 -1.34
CA ALA A 497 -3.31 -2.52 -0.88
C ALA A 497 -3.22 -3.89 -1.56
N LEU A 498 -2.90 -3.94 -2.86
CA LEU A 498 -2.70 -5.20 -3.55
C LEU A 498 -1.46 -5.95 -3.05
N ALA A 499 -0.37 -5.23 -2.75
CA ALA A 499 0.83 -5.83 -2.14
C ALA A 499 0.54 -6.37 -0.72
N LEU A 500 -0.17 -5.61 0.11
CA LEU A 500 -0.63 -6.06 1.44
C LEU A 500 -1.57 -7.25 1.36
N PHE A 501 -2.43 -7.26 0.35
CA PHE A 501 -3.35 -8.36 0.08
C PHE A 501 -2.59 -9.64 -0.32
N ALA A 502 -1.58 -9.53 -1.19
CA ALA A 502 -0.71 -10.65 -1.52
C ALA A 502 0.05 -11.18 -0.30
N ALA A 503 0.54 -10.28 0.56
CA ALA A 503 1.18 -10.63 1.84
C ALA A 503 0.18 -11.32 2.80
N PHE A 504 -1.06 -10.81 2.89
CA PHE A 504 -2.13 -11.41 3.69
C PHE A 504 -2.43 -12.85 3.27
N VAL A 505 -2.56 -13.12 1.96
CA VAL A 505 -2.80 -14.47 1.41
C VAL A 505 -1.71 -15.45 1.87
N GLY A 506 -0.43 -15.02 1.80
CA GLY A 506 0.70 -15.85 2.25
C GLY A 506 0.67 -16.14 3.75
N ILE A 507 0.53 -15.11 4.57
CA ILE A 507 0.55 -15.24 6.04
C ILE A 507 -0.70 -15.98 6.56
N ALA A 508 -1.87 -15.78 5.94
CA ALA A 508 -3.09 -16.50 6.28
C ALA A 508 -3.10 -17.97 5.86
N GLY A 509 -2.07 -18.41 5.10
CA GLY A 509 -1.93 -19.80 4.64
C GLY A 509 -3.00 -20.25 3.65
N ILE A 510 -3.59 -19.31 2.88
CA ILE A 510 -4.59 -19.61 1.85
C ILE A 510 -3.95 -19.58 0.46
N ASP A 511 -4.40 -20.47 -0.44
CA ASP A 511 -3.82 -20.62 -1.79
C ASP A 511 -4.22 -19.49 -2.75
N GLY A 512 -5.21 -18.67 -2.37
CA GLY A 512 -5.73 -17.58 -3.17
C GLY A 512 -7.16 -17.24 -2.80
N ILE A 513 -7.74 -16.29 -3.50
CA ILE A 513 -9.10 -15.80 -3.25
C ILE A 513 -9.93 -16.07 -4.49
N ASP A 514 -10.80 -17.06 -4.38
CA ASP A 514 -11.69 -17.45 -5.45
C ASP A 514 -12.99 -16.64 -5.38
N ILE A 515 -13.07 -15.59 -6.19
CA ILE A 515 -14.26 -14.71 -6.25
C ILE A 515 -15.50 -15.39 -6.84
N TYR A 516 -15.34 -16.57 -7.43
CA TYR A 516 -16.48 -17.36 -7.94
C TYR A 516 -17.23 -18.08 -6.81
N ARG A 517 -16.62 -18.24 -5.66
CA ARG A 517 -17.29 -18.81 -4.47
C ARG A 517 -18.31 -17.82 -3.92
N ALA A 518 -19.49 -18.31 -3.60
CA ALA A 518 -20.62 -17.49 -3.15
C ALA A 518 -20.34 -16.73 -1.83
N ASP A 519 -19.63 -17.35 -0.87
CA ASP A 519 -19.26 -16.74 0.40
C ASP A 519 -18.22 -15.61 0.20
N VAL A 520 -17.22 -15.82 -0.67
CA VAL A 520 -16.21 -14.82 -1.03
C VAL A 520 -16.83 -13.67 -1.80
N LEU A 521 -17.73 -13.98 -2.75
CA LEU A 521 -18.48 -12.98 -3.51
C LEU A 521 -19.39 -12.13 -2.60
N ALA A 522 -20.06 -12.73 -1.64
CA ALA A 522 -20.82 -12.01 -0.62
C ALA A 522 -19.91 -11.07 0.20
N GLY A 523 -18.74 -11.55 0.60
CA GLY A 523 -17.72 -10.74 1.24
C GLY A 523 -17.30 -9.52 0.39
N LEU A 524 -17.10 -9.73 -0.92
CA LEU A 524 -16.75 -8.66 -1.87
C LEU A 524 -17.84 -7.57 -1.94
N PHE A 525 -19.13 -7.94 -2.00
CA PHE A 525 -20.23 -6.97 -1.99
C PHE A 525 -20.29 -6.18 -0.68
N VAL A 526 -20.13 -6.85 0.46
CA VAL A 526 -20.10 -6.18 1.78
C VAL A 526 -18.87 -5.25 1.86
N GLY A 527 -17.71 -5.69 1.40
CA GLY A 527 -16.51 -4.86 1.33
C GLY A 527 -16.70 -3.62 0.45
N GLY A 528 -17.30 -3.79 -0.73
CA GLY A 528 -17.61 -2.69 -1.65
C GLY A 528 -18.58 -1.65 -1.08
N MET A 529 -19.45 -2.03 -0.15
CA MET A 529 -20.36 -1.13 0.56
C MET A 529 -19.62 -0.22 1.55
N ILE A 530 -18.51 -0.67 2.16
CA ILE A 530 -17.81 0.07 3.24
C ILE A 530 -17.39 1.49 2.83
N PRO A 531 -16.75 1.73 1.67
CA PRO A 531 -16.43 3.09 1.22
C PRO A 531 -17.63 4.01 1.13
N PHE A 532 -18.79 3.51 0.71
CA PHE A 532 -20.03 4.31 0.63
C PHE A 532 -20.55 4.70 2.03
N ILE A 533 -20.60 3.75 2.96
CA ILE A 533 -21.01 4.02 4.36
C ILE A 533 -20.06 5.01 5.02
N PHE A 534 -18.75 4.77 4.86
CA PHE A 534 -17.71 5.65 5.41
C PHE A 534 -17.84 7.08 4.84
N SER A 535 -17.99 7.20 3.51
CA SER A 535 -18.19 8.47 2.84
C SER A 535 -19.45 9.20 3.33
N SER A 536 -20.57 8.47 3.43
CA SER A 536 -21.82 9.01 3.94
C SER A 536 -21.69 9.57 5.36
N LEU A 537 -21.00 8.85 6.25
CA LEU A 537 -20.77 9.30 7.62
C LEU A 537 -19.86 10.54 7.67
N ALA A 538 -18.78 10.56 6.87
CA ALA A 538 -17.88 11.69 6.80
C ALA A 538 -18.57 12.96 6.28
N ILE A 539 -19.32 12.85 5.17
CA ILE A 539 -20.06 13.98 4.58
C ILE A 539 -21.15 14.48 5.54
N THR A 540 -21.89 13.57 6.17
CA THR A 540 -22.92 13.92 7.16
C THR A 540 -22.30 14.62 8.36
N ALA A 541 -21.11 14.18 8.80
CA ALA A 541 -20.38 14.80 9.90
C ALA A 541 -19.99 16.24 9.58
N VAL A 542 -19.47 16.49 8.37
CA VAL A 542 -19.16 17.85 7.88
C VAL A 542 -20.42 18.71 7.86
N GLY A 543 -21.51 18.23 7.25
CA GLY A 543 -22.76 18.99 7.16
C GLY A 543 -23.33 19.39 8.53
N GLN A 544 -23.30 18.47 9.51
CA GLN A 544 -23.77 18.76 10.87
C GLN A 544 -22.85 19.74 11.61
N ALA A 545 -21.55 19.65 11.43
CA ALA A 545 -20.60 20.56 12.04
C ALA A 545 -20.70 21.97 11.39
N ALA A 546 -20.88 22.02 10.07
CA ALA A 546 -21.10 23.27 9.34
C ALA A 546 -22.39 23.97 9.77
N MET A 547 -23.48 23.25 10.00
CA MET A 547 -24.72 23.83 10.54
C MET A 547 -24.50 24.51 11.89
N ALA A 548 -23.77 23.86 12.81
CA ALA A 548 -23.45 24.46 14.10
C ALA A 548 -22.60 25.74 13.96
N MET A 549 -21.68 25.75 12.99
CA MET A 549 -20.87 26.92 12.67
C MET A 549 -21.74 28.08 12.08
N VAL A 550 -22.61 27.75 11.14
CA VAL A 550 -23.56 28.70 10.54
C VAL A 550 -24.42 29.37 11.62
N GLU A 551 -24.96 28.59 12.56
CA GLU A 551 -25.76 29.12 13.66
C GLU A 551 -24.94 30.05 14.57
N GLU A 552 -23.70 29.73 14.86
CA GLU A 552 -22.83 30.59 15.68
C GLU A 552 -22.46 31.88 14.94
N VAL A 553 -22.10 31.82 13.67
CA VAL A 553 -21.78 33.02 12.89
C VAL A 553 -23.01 33.94 12.80
N ARG A 554 -24.21 33.38 12.52
CA ARG A 554 -25.48 34.16 12.54
C ARG A 554 -25.78 34.76 13.89
N ARG A 555 -25.52 34.01 15.00
CA ARG A 555 -25.67 34.51 16.37
C ARG A 555 -24.78 35.72 16.59
N GLN A 556 -23.49 35.63 16.22
CA GLN A 556 -22.56 36.73 16.42
C GLN A 556 -22.95 37.98 15.59
N PHE A 557 -23.36 37.81 14.33
CA PHE A 557 -23.83 38.94 13.49
C PHE A 557 -25.07 39.61 14.04
N ARG A 558 -25.96 38.87 14.71
CA ARG A 558 -27.18 39.39 15.32
C ARG A 558 -26.95 40.00 16.72
N GLU A 559 -26.09 39.36 17.54
CA GLU A 559 -25.98 39.70 18.97
C GLU A 559 -24.79 40.60 19.30
N ILE A 560 -23.78 40.73 18.42
CA ILE A 560 -22.62 41.60 18.63
C ILE A 560 -22.79 42.88 17.76
N PRO A 561 -23.26 43.99 18.36
CA PRO A 561 -23.47 45.23 17.61
C PRO A 561 -22.16 45.76 17.04
N GLY A 562 -22.15 46.13 15.77
CA GLY A 562 -21.01 46.76 15.11
C GLY A 562 -20.03 45.78 14.51
N ILE A 563 -20.29 44.47 14.53
CA ILE A 563 -19.41 43.46 13.91
C ILE A 563 -19.35 43.62 12.39
N LEU A 564 -20.50 43.81 11.73
CA LEU A 564 -20.60 44.02 10.28
C LEU A 564 -20.00 45.36 9.82
N GLU A 565 -19.98 46.36 10.70
CA GLU A 565 -19.33 47.68 10.44
C GLU A 565 -17.83 47.66 10.81
N GLY A 566 -17.27 46.53 11.25
CA GLY A 566 -15.88 46.45 11.64
C GLY A 566 -15.52 47.17 12.94
N LYS A 567 -16.52 47.52 13.76
CA LYS A 567 -16.33 48.24 15.03
C LYS A 567 -16.18 47.33 16.25
N ALA A 568 -16.68 46.11 16.14
CA ALA A 568 -16.56 45.07 17.19
C ALA A 568 -15.75 43.89 16.66
N GLN A 569 -15.02 43.21 17.57
CA GLN A 569 -14.25 42.04 17.25
C GLN A 569 -15.13 40.79 17.32
N PRO A 570 -15.03 39.83 16.35
CA PRO A 570 -15.67 38.54 16.43
C PRO A 570 -15.13 37.67 17.58
N GLU A 571 -15.95 36.76 18.09
CA GLU A 571 -15.55 35.74 19.05
C GLU A 571 -14.97 34.50 18.32
N TYR A 572 -13.79 34.65 17.73
CA TYR A 572 -13.13 33.59 16.93
C TYR A 572 -12.95 32.28 17.68
N GLU A 573 -12.62 32.32 19.01
CA GLU A 573 -12.37 31.14 19.85
C GLU A 573 -13.60 30.22 19.91
N LYS A 574 -14.81 30.74 19.84
CA LYS A 574 -16.04 29.92 19.84
C LYS A 574 -16.15 29.09 18.57
N CYS A 575 -15.86 29.69 17.42
CA CYS A 575 -15.88 28.99 16.16
C CYS A 575 -14.83 27.87 16.13
N VAL A 576 -13.62 28.14 16.60
CA VAL A 576 -12.55 27.12 16.76
C VAL A 576 -12.99 25.99 17.68
N ALA A 577 -13.65 26.31 18.80
CA ALA A 577 -14.12 25.31 19.77
C ALA A 577 -15.23 24.41 19.19
N ILE A 578 -16.18 24.99 18.43
CA ILE A 578 -17.27 24.26 17.78
C ILE A 578 -16.73 23.27 16.76
N SER A 579 -15.84 23.69 15.85
CA SER A 579 -15.21 22.79 14.88
C SER A 579 -14.40 21.70 15.55
N THR A 580 -13.66 22.02 16.63
CA THR A 580 -12.87 21.05 17.39
C THR A 580 -13.76 19.97 18.02
N ASP A 581 -14.81 20.35 18.76
CA ASP A 581 -15.68 19.40 19.44
C ASP A 581 -16.45 18.53 18.44
N ALA A 582 -16.95 19.11 17.36
CA ALA A 582 -17.65 18.40 16.31
C ALA A 582 -16.76 17.37 15.62
N SER A 583 -15.55 17.75 15.22
CA SER A 583 -14.61 16.87 14.50
C SER A 583 -14.20 15.67 15.37
N ILE A 584 -13.83 15.90 16.63
CA ILE A 584 -13.39 14.84 17.56
C ILE A 584 -14.50 13.81 17.80
N ARG A 585 -15.74 14.27 18.00
CA ARG A 585 -16.87 13.36 18.22
C ARG A 585 -17.24 12.57 16.97
N LYS A 586 -17.20 13.20 15.80
CA LYS A 586 -17.68 12.63 14.55
C LYS A 586 -16.68 11.74 13.84
N MET A 587 -15.37 11.90 14.06
CA MET A 587 -14.35 11.03 13.48
C MET A 587 -14.35 9.60 14.06
N MET A 588 -14.92 9.40 15.26
CA MET A 588 -14.84 8.11 15.97
C MET A 588 -15.57 6.99 15.22
N LEU A 589 -16.75 7.24 14.69
CA LEU A 589 -17.55 6.19 14.04
C LEU A 589 -16.96 5.73 12.70
N PRO A 590 -16.56 6.61 11.77
CA PRO A 590 -15.82 6.20 10.58
C PRO A 590 -14.55 5.42 10.90
N GLY A 591 -13.75 5.87 11.89
CA GLY A 591 -12.55 5.18 12.33
C GLY A 591 -12.83 3.77 12.89
N ALA A 592 -13.88 3.63 13.68
CA ALA A 592 -14.30 2.33 14.21
C ALA A 592 -14.68 1.35 13.09
N ILE A 593 -15.40 1.80 12.06
CA ILE A 593 -15.79 0.94 10.93
C ILE A 593 -14.56 0.41 10.21
N ALA A 594 -13.55 1.25 9.95
CA ALA A 594 -12.33 0.86 9.25
C ALA A 594 -11.55 -0.25 9.98
N ILE A 595 -11.57 -0.26 11.32
CA ILE A 595 -10.83 -1.23 12.12
C ILE A 595 -11.68 -2.46 12.43
N ILE A 596 -12.94 -2.28 12.82
CA ILE A 596 -13.79 -3.37 13.31
C ILE A 596 -14.30 -4.24 12.17
N SER A 597 -14.56 -3.68 10.99
CA SER A 597 -15.16 -4.46 9.89
C SER A 597 -14.25 -5.61 9.41
N PRO A 598 -12.94 -5.46 9.17
CA PRO A 598 -12.10 -6.59 8.79
C PRO A 598 -11.94 -7.61 9.92
N LEU A 599 -11.94 -7.17 11.20
CA LEU A 599 -11.94 -8.08 12.35
C LEU A 599 -13.18 -8.96 12.35
N LEU A 600 -14.37 -8.36 12.26
CA LEU A 600 -15.63 -9.12 12.26
C LEU A 600 -15.70 -10.10 11.10
N ILE A 601 -15.38 -9.65 9.89
CA ILE A 601 -15.43 -10.52 8.70
C ILE A 601 -14.41 -11.66 8.81
N GLY A 602 -13.18 -11.36 9.21
CA GLY A 602 -12.12 -12.36 9.34
C GLY A 602 -12.41 -13.43 10.37
N PHE A 603 -12.79 -13.03 11.58
CA PHE A 603 -13.06 -14.01 12.66
C PHE A 603 -14.36 -14.79 12.49
N ILE A 604 -15.41 -14.20 11.89
CA ILE A 604 -16.70 -14.89 11.71
C ILE A 604 -16.71 -15.77 10.47
N PHE A 605 -16.19 -15.26 9.34
CA PHE A 605 -16.32 -15.92 8.03
C PHE A 605 -15.06 -16.55 7.50
N GLY A 606 -13.88 -16.16 8.02
CA GLY A 606 -12.58 -16.71 7.66
C GLY A 606 -11.78 -15.86 6.66
N PRO A 607 -10.50 -16.23 6.42
CA PRO A 607 -9.56 -15.40 5.68
C PRO A 607 -9.90 -15.24 4.19
N GLU A 608 -10.49 -16.23 3.55
CA GLU A 608 -10.86 -16.15 2.13
C GLU A 608 -11.99 -15.14 1.89
N VAL A 609 -13.02 -15.13 2.77
CA VAL A 609 -14.11 -14.16 2.73
C VAL A 609 -13.62 -12.75 3.06
N LEU A 610 -12.68 -12.64 4.02
CA LEU A 610 -12.00 -11.38 4.31
C LEU A 610 -11.23 -10.88 3.09
N GLY A 611 -10.59 -11.77 2.35
CA GLY A 611 -9.94 -11.41 1.10
C GLY A 611 -10.90 -10.85 0.05
N GLY A 612 -12.06 -11.48 -0.15
CA GLY A 612 -13.12 -10.93 -1.00
C GLY A 612 -13.59 -9.56 -0.53
N PHE A 613 -13.80 -9.40 0.78
CA PHE A 613 -14.17 -8.13 1.41
C PHE A 613 -13.14 -7.02 1.14
N LEU A 614 -11.84 -7.29 1.31
CA LEU A 614 -10.77 -6.34 1.01
C LEU A 614 -10.72 -5.97 -0.48
N ALA A 615 -10.94 -6.93 -1.38
CA ALA A 615 -10.99 -6.66 -2.81
C ALA A 615 -12.12 -5.69 -3.15
N GLY A 616 -13.33 -5.92 -2.63
CA GLY A 616 -14.49 -5.04 -2.81
C GLY A 616 -14.24 -3.64 -2.26
N ALA A 617 -13.71 -3.54 -1.02
CA ALA A 617 -13.38 -2.27 -0.38
C ALA A 617 -12.32 -1.49 -1.17
N THR A 618 -11.30 -2.18 -1.69
CA THR A 618 -10.23 -1.54 -2.47
C THR A 618 -10.77 -0.97 -3.79
N VAL A 619 -11.49 -1.76 -4.57
CA VAL A 619 -12.01 -1.30 -5.87
C VAL A 619 -12.98 -0.12 -5.69
N CYS A 620 -13.96 -0.25 -4.81
CA CYS A 620 -14.93 0.82 -4.57
C CYS A 620 -14.28 2.05 -3.92
N GLY A 621 -13.33 1.86 -3.00
CA GLY A 621 -12.64 2.96 -2.34
C GLY A 621 -11.74 3.76 -3.29
N VAL A 622 -11.04 3.09 -4.21
CA VAL A 622 -10.22 3.76 -5.25
C VAL A 622 -11.11 4.59 -6.19
N LEU A 623 -12.20 3.99 -6.71
CA LEU A 623 -13.15 4.70 -7.58
C LEU A 623 -13.79 5.90 -6.88
N MET A 624 -14.27 5.70 -5.65
CA MET A 624 -14.90 6.74 -4.84
C MET A 624 -13.91 7.88 -4.53
N GLY A 625 -12.69 7.54 -4.12
CA GLY A 625 -11.66 8.52 -3.80
C GLY A 625 -11.29 9.38 -5.01
N MET A 626 -11.07 8.77 -6.18
CA MET A 626 -10.78 9.50 -7.43
C MET A 626 -11.95 10.38 -7.84
N PHE A 627 -13.18 9.86 -7.84
CA PHE A 627 -14.39 10.59 -8.13
C PHE A 627 -14.50 11.84 -7.26
N GLN A 628 -14.42 11.66 -5.94
CA GLN A 628 -14.64 12.76 -4.99
C GLN A 628 -13.53 13.81 -5.04
N ASN A 629 -12.27 13.42 -5.08
CA ASN A 629 -11.16 14.35 -5.15
C ASN A 629 -11.20 15.21 -6.43
N ASN A 630 -11.44 14.57 -7.57
CA ASN A 630 -11.44 15.27 -8.85
C ASN A 630 -12.69 16.15 -9.03
N ALA A 631 -13.86 15.68 -8.57
CA ALA A 631 -15.09 16.50 -8.59
C ALA A 631 -14.92 17.76 -7.74
N GLY A 632 -14.45 17.59 -6.48
CA GLY A 632 -14.25 18.71 -5.57
C GLY A 632 -13.21 19.71 -6.08
N GLY A 633 -12.05 19.24 -6.55
CA GLY A 633 -11.03 20.12 -7.15
C GLY A 633 -11.49 20.83 -8.41
N ALA A 634 -12.35 20.21 -9.22
CA ALA A 634 -12.91 20.83 -10.41
C ALA A 634 -13.95 21.92 -10.07
N TRP A 635 -14.79 21.72 -9.05
CA TRP A 635 -15.73 22.75 -8.57
C TRP A 635 -15.01 23.95 -7.98
N ASP A 636 -13.99 23.73 -7.14
CA ASP A 636 -13.21 24.80 -6.53
C ASP A 636 -12.55 25.68 -7.61
N ASN A 637 -11.86 25.07 -8.57
CA ASN A 637 -11.26 25.83 -9.66
C ASN A 637 -12.29 26.43 -10.64
N ALA A 638 -13.51 25.89 -10.70
CA ALA A 638 -14.62 26.55 -11.41
C ALA A 638 -15.06 27.82 -10.69
N LYS A 639 -15.16 27.83 -9.35
CA LYS A 639 -15.41 29.02 -8.52
C LYS A 639 -14.34 30.10 -8.74
N LYS A 640 -13.06 29.71 -8.60
CA LYS A 640 -11.89 30.59 -8.77
C LYS A 640 -11.78 31.19 -10.19
N SER A 641 -12.35 30.55 -11.21
CA SER A 641 -12.36 31.06 -12.57
C SER A 641 -13.13 32.40 -12.67
N PHE A 642 -14.13 32.65 -11.82
CA PHE A 642 -14.90 33.90 -11.80
C PHE A 642 -14.15 35.06 -11.14
N GLU A 643 -13.12 34.82 -10.36
CA GLU A 643 -12.34 35.90 -9.71
C GLU A 643 -11.58 36.75 -10.73
N LYS A 644 -11.08 36.12 -11.79
CA LYS A 644 -10.40 36.81 -12.91
C LYS A 644 -11.34 37.31 -13.99
N GLY A 645 -12.63 36.98 -13.88
CA GLY A 645 -13.61 37.17 -14.91
C GLY A 645 -13.54 36.09 -16.00
N VAL A 646 -14.69 35.52 -16.31
CA VAL A 646 -14.82 34.47 -17.32
C VAL A 646 -15.89 34.83 -18.33
N ASP A 647 -15.57 34.65 -19.61
CA ASP A 647 -16.55 34.84 -20.71
C ASP A 647 -17.42 33.57 -20.84
N ILE A 648 -18.73 33.77 -20.77
CA ILE A 648 -19.71 32.72 -21.03
C ILE A 648 -20.67 33.25 -22.10
N ASN A 649 -20.65 32.73 -23.29
CA ASN A 649 -21.50 33.10 -24.42
C ASN A 649 -21.42 34.62 -24.79
N GLY A 650 -20.23 35.20 -24.71
CA GLY A 650 -19.98 36.59 -25.06
C GLY A 650 -20.33 37.62 -23.96
N GLN A 651 -20.63 37.16 -22.76
CA GLN A 651 -20.79 37.98 -21.56
C GLN A 651 -19.75 37.60 -20.52
N THR A 652 -19.01 38.58 -19.99
CA THR A 652 -18.01 38.35 -18.94
C THR A 652 -18.67 38.45 -17.57
N TYR A 653 -18.48 37.38 -16.77
CA TYR A 653 -18.99 37.30 -15.40
C TYR A 653 -17.83 37.37 -14.40
N TYR A 654 -18.02 38.07 -13.31
CA TYR A 654 -17.03 38.27 -12.25
C TYR A 654 -17.55 37.75 -10.90
N LYS A 655 -16.71 37.80 -9.88
CA LYS A 655 -17.04 37.51 -8.49
C LYS A 655 -18.33 38.29 -8.09
N GLY A 656 -19.26 37.64 -7.41
CA GLY A 656 -20.55 38.18 -6.99
C GLY A 656 -21.70 38.07 -8.01
N SER A 657 -21.43 37.63 -9.26
CA SER A 657 -22.48 37.36 -10.26
C SER A 657 -23.28 36.10 -9.91
N GLU A 658 -24.49 35.94 -10.48
CA GLU A 658 -25.32 34.76 -10.26
C GLU A 658 -24.63 33.44 -10.68
N PRO A 659 -23.90 33.36 -11.82
CA PRO A 659 -23.07 32.19 -12.11
C PRO A 659 -21.98 31.93 -11.07
N HIS A 660 -21.36 32.97 -10.51
CA HIS A 660 -20.40 32.80 -9.42
C HIS A 660 -21.06 32.21 -8.17
N LYS A 661 -22.24 32.69 -7.75
CA LYS A 661 -22.98 32.12 -6.61
C LYS A 661 -23.34 30.65 -6.83
N ALA A 662 -23.72 30.28 -8.06
CA ALA A 662 -23.95 28.89 -8.42
C ALA A 662 -22.67 28.05 -8.30
N SER A 663 -21.51 28.58 -8.69
CA SER A 663 -20.23 27.92 -8.55
C SER A 663 -19.78 27.75 -7.09
N VAL A 664 -20.06 28.76 -6.23
CA VAL A 664 -19.86 28.66 -4.77
C VAL A 664 -20.67 27.47 -4.18
N THR A 665 -21.93 27.32 -4.62
CA THR A 665 -22.75 26.19 -4.18
C THR A 665 -22.14 24.84 -4.58
N GLY A 666 -21.58 24.72 -5.79
CA GLY A 666 -20.90 23.52 -6.23
C GLY A 666 -19.64 23.22 -5.44
N ASP A 667 -18.85 24.25 -5.14
CA ASP A 667 -17.66 24.16 -4.29
C ASP A 667 -18.03 23.68 -2.88
N THR A 668 -19.05 24.26 -2.26
CA THR A 668 -19.58 23.83 -0.96
C THR A 668 -19.98 22.33 -0.94
N VAL A 669 -20.53 21.80 -2.05
CA VAL A 669 -20.81 20.36 -2.20
C VAL A 669 -19.51 19.56 -2.39
N GLY A 670 -18.54 20.13 -3.10
CA GLY A 670 -17.25 19.52 -3.40
C GLY A 670 -16.28 19.46 -2.22
N ASP A 671 -16.40 20.39 -1.28
CA ASP A 671 -15.51 20.51 -0.12
C ASP A 671 -15.44 19.25 0.75
N PRO A 672 -16.57 18.67 1.22
CA PRO A 672 -16.54 17.40 1.92
C PRO A 672 -15.96 16.26 1.08
N PHE A 673 -16.06 16.32 -0.25
CA PHE A 673 -15.53 15.31 -1.16
C PHE A 673 -14.00 15.38 -1.24
N LYS A 674 -13.46 16.58 -1.57
CA LYS A 674 -12.02 16.72 -1.85
C LYS A 674 -11.13 16.73 -0.60
N ASP A 675 -11.66 17.16 0.56
CA ASP A 675 -10.82 17.44 1.75
C ASP A 675 -11.15 16.55 2.96
N THR A 676 -12.29 15.84 2.95
CA THR A 676 -12.66 14.92 4.05
C THR A 676 -12.80 13.48 3.57
N SER A 677 -13.83 13.20 2.78
CA SER A 677 -14.20 11.83 2.41
C SER A 677 -13.21 11.22 1.40
N GLY A 678 -12.91 11.93 0.31
CA GLY A 678 -12.05 11.43 -0.77
C GLY A 678 -10.65 11.04 -0.31
N PRO A 679 -9.89 11.93 0.35
CA PRO A 679 -8.56 11.59 0.85
C PRO A 679 -8.58 10.47 1.91
N SER A 680 -9.64 10.38 2.70
CA SER A 680 -9.77 9.34 3.72
C SER A 680 -9.97 7.94 3.13
N MET A 681 -10.42 7.83 1.86
CA MET A 681 -10.57 6.54 1.18
C MET A 681 -9.22 5.82 1.03
N ASN A 682 -8.15 6.55 0.72
CA ASN A 682 -6.82 5.96 0.58
C ASN A 682 -6.34 5.31 1.90
N ILE A 683 -6.61 5.99 3.04
CA ILE A 683 -6.23 5.48 4.35
C ILE A 683 -7.13 4.31 4.76
N LEU A 684 -8.44 4.41 4.50
CA LEU A 684 -9.42 3.35 4.75
C LEU A 684 -8.96 2.02 4.13
N ILE A 685 -8.63 2.03 2.83
CA ILE A 685 -8.20 0.84 2.08
C ILE A 685 -6.95 0.21 2.71
N LYS A 686 -5.95 1.02 2.99
CA LYS A 686 -4.68 0.56 3.56
C LYS A 686 -4.84 0.07 4.99
N LEU A 687 -5.55 0.82 5.83
CA LEU A 687 -5.77 0.44 7.23
C LEU A 687 -6.51 -0.89 7.34
N MET A 688 -7.57 -1.11 6.55
CA MET A 688 -8.28 -2.38 6.51
C MET A 688 -7.36 -3.52 6.08
N SER A 689 -6.50 -3.30 5.09
CA SER A 689 -5.52 -4.29 4.61
C SER A 689 -4.46 -4.61 5.68
N ILE A 690 -3.95 -3.59 6.41
CA ILE A 690 -2.96 -3.78 7.48
C ILE A 690 -3.60 -4.47 8.69
N VAL A 691 -4.83 -4.10 9.08
CA VAL A 691 -5.57 -4.80 10.14
C VAL A 691 -5.69 -6.28 9.79
N SER A 692 -6.06 -6.58 8.53
CA SER A 692 -6.18 -7.96 8.05
C SER A 692 -4.83 -8.70 8.08
N LEU A 693 -3.74 -8.03 7.71
CA LEU A 693 -2.40 -8.58 7.76
C LEU A 693 -1.96 -8.91 9.20
N VAL A 694 -2.25 -8.03 10.15
CA VAL A 694 -1.92 -8.20 11.58
C VAL A 694 -2.67 -9.39 12.18
N ILE A 695 -3.92 -9.61 11.79
CA ILE A 695 -4.71 -10.75 12.31
C ILE A 695 -4.51 -12.04 11.52
N ALA A 696 -3.86 -12.01 10.36
CA ALA A 696 -3.69 -13.15 9.46
C ALA A 696 -3.10 -14.40 10.15
N PRO A 697 -2.04 -14.31 10.99
CA PRO A 697 -1.50 -15.48 11.69
C PRO A 697 -2.52 -16.12 12.64
N THR A 698 -3.35 -15.29 13.29
CA THR A 698 -4.40 -15.76 14.19
C THR A 698 -5.55 -16.41 13.41
N LEU A 699 -5.93 -15.84 12.27
CA LEU A 699 -6.95 -16.42 11.39
C LEU A 699 -6.53 -17.77 10.81
N ALA A 700 -5.25 -17.93 10.46
CA ALA A 700 -4.69 -19.19 9.99
C ALA A 700 -4.89 -20.31 11.02
N ILE A 701 -4.74 -19.99 12.31
CA ILE A 701 -4.94 -20.96 13.42
C ILE A 701 -6.43 -21.22 13.66
N VAL A 702 -7.23 -20.16 13.80
CA VAL A 702 -8.66 -20.23 14.14
C VAL A 702 -9.48 -20.95 13.06
N HIS A 703 -9.12 -20.77 11.81
CA HIS A 703 -9.83 -21.34 10.66
C HIS A 703 -9.07 -22.47 9.96
N LYS A 704 -8.10 -23.11 10.64
CA LYS A 704 -7.25 -24.17 10.08
C LYS A 704 -8.08 -25.24 9.37
N ASP A 705 -9.07 -25.82 10.04
CA ASP A 705 -9.91 -26.89 9.50
C ASP A 705 -10.68 -26.44 8.23
N LYS A 706 -11.16 -25.20 8.22
CA LYS A 706 -11.87 -24.64 7.07
C LYS A 706 -10.93 -24.40 5.88
N ILE A 707 -9.72 -23.92 6.13
CA ILE A 707 -8.68 -23.69 5.10
C ILE A 707 -8.30 -25.04 4.48
N GLU A 708 -8.05 -26.06 5.29
CA GLU A 708 -7.72 -27.40 4.82
C GLU A 708 -8.88 -28.04 4.03
N ALA A 709 -10.13 -27.89 4.50
CA ALA A 709 -11.30 -28.38 3.80
C ALA A 709 -11.48 -27.70 2.43
N ASN A 710 -11.32 -26.37 2.36
CA ASN A 710 -11.40 -25.62 1.10
C ASN A 710 -10.29 -26.02 0.12
N ARG A 711 -9.05 -26.20 0.62
CA ARG A 711 -7.92 -26.69 -0.17
C ARG A 711 -8.22 -28.09 -0.73
N LYS A 712 -8.75 -28.97 0.09
CA LYS A 712 -9.15 -30.33 -0.33
C LYS A 712 -10.25 -30.29 -1.38
N ALA A 713 -11.32 -29.50 -1.18
CA ALA A 713 -12.40 -29.35 -2.15
C ALA A 713 -11.90 -28.74 -3.49
N LYS A 714 -10.96 -27.81 -3.43
CA LYS A 714 -10.34 -27.22 -4.64
C LYS A 714 -9.53 -28.26 -5.40
N ILE A 715 -8.74 -29.08 -4.70
CA ILE A 715 -8.00 -30.20 -5.30
C ILE A 715 -9.00 -31.20 -5.93
N GLU A 716 -10.07 -31.55 -5.23
CA GLU A 716 -11.11 -32.45 -5.73
C GLU A 716 -11.80 -31.88 -6.99
N SER A 717 -12.10 -30.57 -7.01
CA SER A 717 -12.70 -29.93 -8.19
C SER A 717 -11.78 -29.89 -9.41
N LEU A 718 -10.48 -29.74 -9.18
CA LEU A 718 -9.45 -29.71 -10.24
C LEU A 718 -9.09 -31.12 -10.74
N THR A 719 -9.21 -32.13 -9.87
CA THR A 719 -8.83 -33.52 -10.18
C THR A 719 -10.01 -34.41 -10.57
N GLY A 720 -11.26 -33.99 -10.32
CA GLY A 720 -12.46 -34.80 -10.59
C GLY A 720 -12.63 -36.03 -9.68
N ILE A 721 -11.82 -36.15 -8.62
CA ILE A 721 -11.84 -37.27 -7.67
C ILE A 721 -12.58 -36.81 -6.41
N SER A 722 -13.82 -37.28 -6.23
CA SER A 722 -14.58 -37.12 -5.00
C SER A 722 -14.04 -38.09 -3.95
N SER A 723 -13.49 -37.56 -2.87
CA SER A 723 -13.15 -38.36 -1.68
C SER A 723 -14.42 -38.58 -0.84
N THR A 724 -15.16 -39.62 -1.15
CA THR A 724 -16.15 -40.15 -0.20
C THR A 724 -15.40 -40.64 1.04
N SER A 725 -15.62 -39.94 2.14
CA SER A 725 -15.10 -40.32 3.44
C SER A 725 -15.78 -41.59 3.92
N ASP A 726 -15.12 -42.71 3.79
CA ASP A 726 -15.38 -43.82 4.69
C ASP A 726 -14.39 -43.75 5.85
N SER A 727 -14.97 -43.46 7.01
CA SER A 727 -14.31 -43.48 8.29
C SER A 727 -13.90 -44.94 8.63
N HIS A 728 -12.68 -45.30 8.24
CA HIS A 728 -12.01 -46.41 8.88
C HIS A 728 -10.69 -45.93 9.47
N THR A 729 -10.67 -45.87 10.79
CA THR A 729 -9.47 -45.87 11.62
C THR A 729 -8.59 -47.07 11.25
N GLY A 730 -7.77 -46.86 10.25
CA GLY A 730 -6.65 -47.74 9.90
C GLY A 730 -5.42 -46.88 9.85
N ILE A 731 -4.51 -47.08 10.79
CA ILE A 731 -3.16 -46.55 10.75
C ILE A 731 -2.60 -46.95 9.39
N ALA A 732 -2.41 -45.97 8.48
CA ALA A 732 -1.72 -46.21 7.22
C ALA A 732 -0.27 -46.55 7.58
N THR A 733 0.05 -47.84 7.52
CA THR A 733 1.42 -48.28 7.56
C THR A 733 2.14 -47.65 6.37
N GLY A 734 3.19 -46.88 6.64
CA GLY A 734 4.05 -46.29 5.61
C GLY A 734 4.62 -47.33 4.65
N PRO A 735 5.21 -46.89 3.51
CA PRO A 735 5.74 -47.81 2.50
C PRO A 735 6.76 -48.73 3.11
N VAL A 736 6.47 -50.03 3.10
CA VAL A 736 7.46 -51.06 3.48
C VAL A 736 8.36 -51.24 2.28
N ILE A 737 9.52 -50.62 2.30
CA ILE A 737 10.60 -50.90 1.36
C ILE A 737 11.29 -52.14 1.88
N SER A 738 11.06 -53.29 1.25
CA SER A 738 11.71 -54.52 1.58
C SER A 738 13.08 -54.61 0.87
N GLY A 739 14.16 -54.30 1.59
CA GLY A 739 15.51 -54.47 1.11
C GLY A 739 16.49 -53.46 1.71
N GLU A 740 17.70 -53.90 2.04
CA GLU A 740 18.80 -53.05 2.49
C GLU A 740 19.23 -52.14 1.33
N VAL A 741 19.06 -50.85 1.45
CA VAL A 741 19.44 -49.85 0.44
C VAL A 741 20.96 -49.67 0.47
N LYS A 742 21.65 -50.17 -0.58
CA LYS A 742 23.11 -50.05 -0.75
C LYS A 742 23.46 -48.83 -1.60
N GLY A 743 24.48 -48.09 -1.19
CA GLY A 743 24.98 -46.90 -1.87
C GLY A 743 25.95 -46.11 -1.00
N HIS A 744 26.34 -44.94 -1.46
CA HIS A 744 27.25 -44.05 -0.76
C HIS A 744 26.92 -42.59 -1.05
N LEU A 745 27.36 -41.67 -0.19
CA LEU A 745 27.29 -40.23 -0.46
C LEU A 745 28.35 -39.80 -1.47
N ASN A 746 27.96 -39.00 -2.48
CA ASN A 746 28.90 -38.33 -3.36
C ASN A 746 29.42 -37.03 -2.74
N GLU A 747 30.35 -36.34 -3.42
CA GLU A 747 30.95 -35.09 -2.97
C GLU A 747 29.89 -33.95 -2.90
N ASN A 748 28.76 -34.09 -3.57
CA ASN A 748 27.67 -33.10 -3.59
C ASN A 748 26.59 -33.34 -2.50
N GLY A 749 26.79 -34.36 -1.64
CA GLY A 749 25.84 -34.72 -0.59
C GLY A 749 24.59 -35.46 -1.08
N ASP A 750 24.59 -36.03 -2.30
CA ASP A 750 23.52 -36.88 -2.83
C ASP A 750 23.85 -38.34 -2.55
N PHE A 751 22.82 -39.16 -2.26
CA PHE A 751 22.98 -40.60 -2.05
C PHE A 751 22.93 -41.33 -3.36
N VAL A 752 24.10 -41.86 -3.81
CA VAL A 752 24.24 -42.64 -5.04
C VAL A 752 23.87 -44.08 -4.75
N TYR A 753 22.80 -44.56 -5.36
CA TYR A 753 22.31 -45.93 -5.22
C TYR A 753 23.15 -46.90 -6.06
N GLU A 754 23.52 -48.03 -5.49
CA GLU A 754 24.18 -49.14 -6.19
C GLU A 754 23.13 -50.03 -6.89
N THR A 755 22.88 -49.76 -8.17
CA THR A 755 21.84 -50.40 -8.97
C THR A 755 22.29 -51.71 -9.64
N GLY A 756 23.51 -52.17 -9.38
CA GLY A 756 24.07 -53.39 -10.01
C GLY A 756 24.48 -53.19 -11.47
N ASN A 757 24.72 -54.29 -12.19
CA ASN A 757 25.10 -54.23 -13.60
C ASN A 757 23.95 -53.69 -14.46
N ILE A 758 24.27 -52.80 -15.39
CA ILE A 758 23.25 -52.23 -16.29
C ILE A 758 22.85 -53.29 -17.32
N GLN A 759 21.56 -53.60 -17.36
CA GLN A 759 20.95 -54.49 -18.33
C GLN A 759 20.06 -53.72 -19.31
N LYS A 760 20.09 -54.12 -20.58
CA LYS A 760 19.17 -53.66 -21.61
C LYS A 760 17.92 -54.53 -21.59
N VAL A 761 16.81 -53.95 -21.16
CA VAL A 761 15.54 -54.61 -21.03
C VAL A 761 14.63 -54.23 -22.20
N LYS A 762 14.04 -55.19 -22.87
CA LYS A 762 13.18 -54.99 -24.03
C LYS A 762 11.75 -54.78 -23.59
N LEU A 763 11.17 -53.62 -23.93
CA LEU A 763 9.78 -53.28 -23.65
C LEU A 763 8.84 -53.80 -24.72
N LYS A 764 7.53 -53.82 -24.43
CA LYS A 764 6.47 -54.09 -25.41
C LYS A 764 6.54 -53.01 -26.51
N GLY A 765 6.56 -53.41 -27.77
CA GLY A 765 6.77 -52.52 -28.90
C GLY A 765 8.21 -52.43 -29.39
N GLY A 766 9.16 -53.12 -28.79
CA GLY A 766 10.53 -53.32 -29.28
C GLY A 766 11.55 -52.28 -28.82
N LYS A 767 11.14 -51.23 -28.12
CA LYS A 767 12.04 -50.28 -27.45
C LYS A 767 12.80 -50.96 -26.31
N THR A 768 13.99 -50.46 -25.97
CA THR A 768 14.82 -50.94 -24.89
C THR A 768 15.17 -49.85 -23.90
N ILE A 769 15.10 -50.16 -22.61
CA ILE A 769 15.58 -49.27 -21.51
C ILE A 769 16.82 -49.87 -20.87
N ALA A 770 17.68 -49.02 -20.34
CA ALA A 770 18.90 -49.42 -19.64
C ALA A 770 18.68 -49.24 -18.13
N VAL A 771 18.56 -50.34 -17.39
CA VAL A 771 18.27 -50.33 -15.95
C VAL A 771 19.24 -51.24 -15.22
N GLY A 772 19.59 -50.88 -13.99
CA GLY A 772 20.43 -51.76 -13.16
C GLY A 772 19.67 -53.01 -12.70
N GLU A 773 20.30 -54.17 -12.70
CA GLU A 773 19.65 -55.44 -12.34
C GLU A 773 19.14 -55.49 -10.88
N ALA A 774 19.72 -54.68 -10.00
CA ALA A 774 19.30 -54.52 -8.62
C ALA A 774 18.40 -53.30 -8.39
N SER A 775 18.10 -52.54 -9.44
CA SER A 775 17.30 -51.29 -9.31
C SER A 775 15.82 -51.55 -9.03
N GLN A 776 15.20 -50.65 -8.30
CA GLN A 776 13.75 -50.73 -8.04
C GLN A 776 12.94 -50.49 -9.32
N LEU A 777 13.47 -49.72 -10.28
CA LEU A 777 12.86 -49.57 -11.60
C LEU A 777 12.84 -50.86 -12.39
N TYR A 778 13.87 -51.71 -12.25
CA TYR A 778 13.88 -53.08 -12.82
C TYR A 778 12.80 -53.95 -12.17
N GLN A 779 12.63 -53.85 -10.85
CA GLN A 779 11.56 -54.57 -10.14
C GLN A 779 10.19 -54.11 -10.61
N LEU A 780 9.97 -52.80 -10.78
CA LEU A 780 8.74 -52.26 -11.34
C LEU A 780 8.47 -52.82 -12.74
N TYR A 781 9.49 -52.83 -13.63
CA TYR A 781 9.39 -53.42 -14.96
C TYR A 781 9.00 -54.88 -14.90
N ALA A 782 9.62 -55.68 -14.04
CA ALA A 782 9.32 -57.10 -13.91
C ALA A 782 7.84 -57.35 -13.56
N VAL A 783 7.28 -56.59 -12.62
CA VAL A 783 5.87 -56.64 -12.25
C VAL A 783 4.95 -56.23 -13.39
N VAL A 784 5.27 -55.15 -14.09
CA VAL A 784 4.48 -54.65 -15.20
C VAL A 784 4.50 -55.59 -16.40
N ASN A 785 5.64 -56.24 -16.67
CA ASN A 785 5.79 -57.12 -17.80
C ASN A 785 5.09 -58.49 -17.62
N GLN A 786 4.99 -59.00 -16.38
CA GLN A 786 4.34 -60.27 -16.07
C GLN A 786 2.80 -60.26 -16.20
N LYS A 787 2.17 -59.06 -16.29
CA LYS A 787 0.69 -58.84 -16.37
C LYS A 787 -0.12 -59.58 -15.28
N ASP A 788 0.49 -60.02 -14.22
CA ASP A 788 -0.17 -60.70 -13.13
C ASP A 788 -0.71 -59.68 -12.15
N LYS A 789 -2.01 -59.29 -12.27
CA LYS A 789 -2.70 -58.40 -11.35
C LYS A 789 -2.69 -58.89 -9.91
N ALA A 790 -2.51 -60.18 -9.68
CA ALA A 790 -2.41 -60.76 -8.34
C ALA A 790 -1.03 -60.53 -7.69
N ALA A 791 0.00 -60.23 -8.46
CA ALA A 791 1.34 -59.89 -7.97
C ALA A 791 1.54 -58.40 -7.65
N LEU A 792 0.55 -57.57 -7.94
CA LEU A 792 0.56 -56.16 -7.62
C LEU A 792 0.22 -55.96 -6.15
N ASP A 793 1.21 -55.57 -5.35
CA ASP A 793 0.92 -55.00 -4.04
C ASP A 793 0.55 -53.50 -4.22
N PRO A 794 -0.73 -53.12 -3.97
CA PRO A 794 -1.18 -51.73 -4.16
C PRO A 794 -0.53 -50.75 -3.19
N ASN A 795 0.20 -51.25 -2.16
CA ASN A 795 0.88 -50.42 -1.18
C ASN A 795 2.39 -50.35 -1.43
N LYS A 796 2.91 -51.07 -2.43
CA LYS A 796 4.35 -51.06 -2.72
C LYS A 796 4.77 -49.82 -3.50
N TRP A 797 5.76 -49.11 -2.96
CA TRP A 797 6.45 -48.02 -3.59
C TRP A 797 7.81 -48.43 -4.11
N TYR A 798 8.22 -47.83 -5.22
CA TYR A 798 9.52 -48.08 -5.87
C TYR A 798 10.25 -46.75 -5.97
N THR A 799 11.43 -46.63 -5.37
CA THR A 799 12.24 -45.41 -5.44
C THR A 799 12.78 -45.18 -6.85
N ILE A 800 12.69 -43.98 -7.37
CA ILE A 800 13.41 -43.57 -8.58
C ILE A 800 14.84 -43.23 -8.17
N GLU A 801 15.68 -44.18 -8.28
CA GLU A 801 17.08 -44.13 -7.85
C GLU A 801 17.88 -43.15 -8.68
N ASN A 802 18.84 -42.45 -8.04
CA ASN A 802 19.71 -41.48 -8.71
C ASN A 802 18.96 -40.36 -9.44
N LEU A 803 17.83 -39.92 -8.89
CA LEU A 803 17.11 -38.72 -9.31
C LEU A 803 17.32 -37.60 -8.26
N TYR A 804 18.01 -36.56 -8.61
CA TYR A 804 18.42 -35.54 -7.67
C TYR A 804 17.87 -34.17 -8.05
N PHE A 805 17.62 -33.34 -7.04
CA PHE A 805 17.17 -31.97 -7.15
C PHE A 805 18.22 -31.03 -6.58
N GLU A 806 18.25 -29.78 -7.02
CA GLU A 806 19.07 -28.74 -6.42
C GLU A 806 18.69 -28.53 -4.96
N THR A 807 19.64 -28.13 -4.15
CA THR A 807 19.43 -27.97 -2.71
C THR A 807 18.38 -26.89 -2.43
N GLY A 808 17.33 -27.25 -1.69
CA GLY A 808 16.22 -26.32 -1.40
C GLY A 808 15.29 -26.04 -2.57
N SER A 809 15.52 -26.60 -3.77
CA SER A 809 14.74 -26.41 -4.99
C SER A 809 13.98 -27.66 -5.42
N SER A 810 12.99 -27.45 -6.32
CA SER A 810 12.33 -28.50 -7.09
C SER A 810 12.96 -28.75 -8.47
N ASP A 811 14.05 -28.04 -8.80
CA ASP A 811 14.74 -28.18 -10.08
C ASP A 811 15.58 -29.45 -10.10
N LEU A 812 15.48 -30.18 -11.20
CA LEU A 812 16.28 -31.41 -11.40
C LEU A 812 17.73 -31.03 -11.70
N LYS A 813 18.68 -31.71 -11.07
CA LYS A 813 20.10 -31.58 -11.40
C LYS A 813 20.37 -32.10 -12.82
N GLU A 814 21.19 -31.36 -13.56
CA GLU A 814 21.55 -31.72 -14.94
C GLU A 814 22.23 -33.10 -15.00
N GLY A 815 21.83 -33.95 -15.95
CA GLY A 815 22.43 -35.28 -16.16
C GLY A 815 21.77 -36.41 -15.37
N TYR A 816 20.84 -36.16 -14.46
CA TYR A 816 20.18 -37.21 -13.64
C TYR A 816 18.77 -37.57 -14.14
N GLU A 817 18.42 -37.20 -15.39
CA GLU A 817 17.11 -37.47 -15.98
C GLU A 817 16.91 -38.88 -16.53
N LEU A 818 17.96 -39.72 -16.56
CA LEU A 818 17.95 -41.02 -17.21
C LEU A 818 16.83 -41.92 -16.68
N GLN A 819 16.58 -41.91 -15.38
CA GLN A 819 15.57 -42.77 -14.77
C GLN A 819 14.14 -42.31 -15.05
N LEU A 820 13.91 -41.00 -15.17
CA LEU A 820 12.63 -40.47 -15.64
C LEU A 820 12.40 -40.81 -17.11
N ASN A 821 13.45 -40.78 -17.95
CA ASN A 821 13.36 -41.19 -19.33
C ASN A 821 13.02 -42.70 -19.44
N ASN A 822 13.65 -43.56 -18.66
CA ASN A 822 13.34 -44.99 -18.60
C ASN A 822 11.91 -45.25 -18.11
N LEU A 823 11.44 -44.51 -17.12
CA LEU A 823 10.06 -44.57 -16.60
C LEU A 823 9.05 -44.12 -17.65
N ALA A 824 9.34 -43.05 -18.39
CA ALA A 824 8.49 -42.56 -19.48
C ALA A 824 8.38 -43.59 -20.60
N GLU A 825 9.49 -44.23 -21.01
CA GLU A 825 9.49 -45.29 -22.02
C GLU A 825 8.68 -46.51 -21.54
N LEU A 826 8.78 -46.86 -20.25
CA LEU A 826 7.96 -47.91 -19.63
C LEU A 826 6.48 -47.57 -19.72
N LEU A 827 6.08 -46.37 -19.30
CA LEU A 827 4.70 -45.88 -19.37
C LEU A 827 4.18 -45.84 -20.80
N ASN A 828 4.99 -45.40 -21.76
CA ASN A 828 4.61 -45.33 -23.16
C ASN A 828 4.45 -46.72 -23.80
N ALA A 829 5.25 -47.76 -23.33
CA ALA A 829 5.13 -49.12 -23.80
C ALA A 829 3.90 -49.87 -23.22
N TYR A 830 3.38 -49.39 -22.07
CA TYR A 830 2.20 -49.98 -21.40
C TYR A 830 1.12 -48.94 -21.19
N PRO A 831 0.25 -48.69 -22.19
CA PRO A 831 -0.74 -47.56 -22.17
C PRO A 831 -1.73 -47.63 -21.01
N ASP A 832 -2.02 -48.80 -20.44
CA ASP A 832 -2.97 -48.98 -19.34
C ASP A 832 -2.34 -48.72 -17.98
N LEU A 833 -1.01 -48.62 -17.89
CA LEU A 833 -0.26 -48.42 -16.65
C LEU A 833 -0.50 -46.99 -16.14
N LYS A 834 -1.04 -46.90 -14.93
CA LYS A 834 -1.18 -45.64 -14.18
C LYS A 834 -0.33 -45.67 -12.93
N ILE A 835 0.32 -44.54 -12.62
CA ILE A 835 1.25 -44.45 -11.49
C ILE A 835 0.94 -43.21 -10.64
N LYS A 836 1.42 -43.29 -9.39
CA LYS A 836 1.49 -42.14 -8.49
C LYS A 836 2.93 -41.87 -8.11
N LEU A 837 3.39 -40.62 -8.23
CA LEU A 837 4.67 -40.15 -7.76
C LEU A 837 4.54 -39.61 -6.36
N GLY A 838 5.39 -40.03 -5.41
CA GLY A 838 5.47 -39.51 -4.07
C GLY A 838 6.79 -38.77 -3.87
N GLY A 839 6.75 -37.53 -3.46
CA GLY A 839 7.94 -36.73 -3.12
C GLY A 839 8.19 -36.74 -1.62
N TYR A 840 9.49 -36.83 -1.23
CA TYR A 840 9.91 -36.85 0.18
C TYR A 840 11.10 -35.92 0.42
N THR A 841 11.20 -35.40 1.65
CA THR A 841 12.34 -34.60 2.13
C THR A 841 12.99 -35.29 3.33
N ASP A 842 14.13 -34.80 3.75
CA ASP A 842 14.65 -35.02 5.10
C ASP A 842 13.87 -34.19 6.14
N ASN A 843 14.25 -34.31 7.41
CA ASN A 843 13.63 -33.55 8.51
C ASN A 843 14.28 -32.18 8.76
N SER A 844 15.12 -31.69 7.86
CA SER A 844 15.76 -30.39 7.98
C SER A 844 14.72 -29.29 7.64
N GLY A 845 14.61 -28.29 8.50
CA GLY A 845 13.68 -27.18 8.30
C GLY A 845 12.26 -27.43 8.83
N ASN A 846 11.30 -26.62 8.35
CA ASN A 846 9.90 -26.67 8.76
C ASN A 846 9.15 -27.78 7.99
N GLU A 847 8.29 -28.53 8.69
CA GLU A 847 7.49 -29.62 8.10
C GLU A 847 6.56 -29.13 6.98
N GLU A 848 6.00 -27.94 7.10
CA GLU A 848 5.15 -27.34 6.06
C GLU A 848 5.94 -27.01 4.78
N ASN A 849 7.16 -26.47 4.93
CA ASN A 849 8.05 -26.23 3.80
C ASN A 849 8.51 -27.55 3.18
N ASN A 850 8.78 -28.56 3.98
CA ASN A 850 9.14 -29.90 3.52
C ASN A 850 7.99 -30.54 2.74
N LEU A 851 6.76 -30.42 3.22
CA LEU A 851 5.57 -30.89 2.51
C LEU A 851 5.40 -30.17 1.17
N ARG A 852 5.55 -28.85 1.16
CA ARG A 852 5.48 -28.06 -0.07
C ARG A 852 6.60 -28.40 -1.06
N LEU A 853 7.84 -28.48 -0.58
CA LEU A 853 9.00 -28.79 -1.42
C LEU A 853 8.88 -30.20 -2.03
N SER A 854 8.49 -31.19 -1.24
CA SER A 854 8.29 -32.56 -1.71
C SER A 854 7.18 -32.63 -2.77
N ASN A 855 6.09 -31.87 -2.59
CA ASN A 855 5.02 -31.81 -3.57
C ASN A 855 5.50 -31.16 -4.89
N LEU A 856 6.24 -30.05 -4.82
CA LEU A 856 6.83 -29.41 -5.99
C LEU A 856 7.77 -30.36 -6.74
N ARG A 857 8.61 -31.11 -6.04
CA ARG A 857 9.50 -32.13 -6.64
C ARG A 857 8.74 -33.24 -7.34
N ALA A 858 7.69 -33.77 -6.72
CA ALA A 858 6.81 -34.75 -7.36
C ALA A 858 6.12 -34.20 -8.62
N GLN A 859 5.68 -32.94 -8.58
CA GLN A 859 5.08 -32.25 -9.73
C GLN A 859 6.11 -32.01 -10.85
N THR A 860 7.35 -31.60 -10.54
CA THR A 860 8.42 -31.46 -11.52
C THR A 860 8.71 -32.79 -12.22
N ALA A 861 8.81 -33.89 -11.46
CA ALA A 861 8.99 -35.22 -12.04
C ALA A 861 7.80 -35.61 -12.94
N LYS A 862 6.55 -35.29 -12.56
CA LYS A 862 5.37 -35.50 -13.39
C LYS A 862 5.45 -34.66 -14.68
N LEU A 863 5.75 -33.37 -14.59
CA LEU A 863 5.87 -32.49 -15.76
C LEU A 863 6.90 -33.03 -16.75
N LYS A 864 8.03 -33.52 -16.25
CA LYS A 864 9.07 -34.15 -17.09
C LYS A 864 8.54 -35.39 -17.81
N LEU A 865 7.74 -36.22 -17.15
CA LEU A 865 7.11 -37.38 -17.81
C LEU A 865 6.10 -36.95 -18.88
N LEU A 866 5.36 -35.85 -18.68
CA LEU A 866 4.46 -35.30 -19.69
C LEU A 866 5.22 -34.77 -20.90
N GLU A 867 6.34 -34.05 -20.70
CA GLU A 867 7.24 -33.62 -21.79
C GLU A 867 7.75 -34.81 -22.62
N LEU A 868 7.95 -35.95 -21.97
CA LEU A 868 8.38 -37.21 -22.61
C LEU A 868 7.21 -38.00 -23.25
N GLY A 869 6.03 -37.39 -23.36
CA GLY A 869 4.90 -37.94 -24.08
C GLY A 869 3.96 -38.85 -23.27
N VAL A 870 4.07 -38.86 -21.95
CA VAL A 870 3.11 -39.57 -21.07
C VAL A 870 1.87 -38.73 -20.87
N SER A 871 0.67 -39.32 -20.96
CA SER A 871 -0.59 -38.62 -20.74
C SER A 871 -0.77 -38.23 -19.27
N ALA A 872 -1.27 -36.97 -19.02
CA ALA A 872 -1.49 -36.40 -17.70
C ALA A 872 -2.42 -37.25 -16.80
N GLU A 873 -3.39 -37.92 -17.39
CA GLU A 873 -4.38 -38.79 -16.71
C GLU A 873 -3.78 -40.09 -16.13
N ARG A 874 -2.53 -40.34 -16.47
CA ARG A 874 -1.83 -41.58 -16.07
C ARG A 874 -0.83 -41.39 -14.97
N VAL A 875 -0.54 -40.13 -14.60
CA VAL A 875 0.46 -39.81 -13.59
C VAL A 875 -0.17 -38.89 -12.53
N GLU A 876 -0.29 -39.41 -11.32
CA GLU A 876 -0.56 -38.60 -10.12
C GLU A 876 0.75 -38.20 -9.47
N ALA A 877 0.76 -37.05 -8.74
CA ALA A 877 1.93 -36.59 -8.00
C ALA A 877 1.50 -35.96 -6.68
N GLU A 878 2.17 -36.32 -5.58
CA GLU A 878 1.87 -35.90 -4.23
C GLU A 878 3.14 -35.78 -3.40
N GLY A 879 3.24 -34.78 -2.50
CA GLY A 879 4.34 -34.65 -1.55
C GLY A 879 3.96 -35.15 -0.18
N TYR A 880 4.90 -35.77 0.49
CA TYR A 880 4.75 -36.36 1.83
C TYR A 880 5.67 -35.70 2.87
N GLY A 881 6.42 -34.66 2.49
CA GLY A 881 7.36 -33.97 3.39
C GLY A 881 8.40 -34.89 4.00
N SER A 882 8.66 -34.75 5.27
CA SER A 882 9.53 -35.58 6.05
C SER A 882 8.86 -36.85 6.60
N GLN A 883 7.59 -37.08 6.23
CA GLN A 883 6.85 -38.28 6.63
C GLN A 883 7.35 -39.50 5.87
N HIS A 884 7.24 -40.67 6.49
CA HIS A 884 7.69 -41.96 5.92
C HIS A 884 9.17 -42.01 5.53
N PRO A 885 10.11 -41.73 6.46
CA PRO A 885 11.53 -41.83 6.20
C PRO A 885 11.94 -43.27 5.91
N ILE A 886 12.86 -43.50 4.93
CA ILE A 886 13.48 -44.79 4.68
C ILE A 886 14.56 -45.04 5.75
N CYS A 887 15.24 -44.00 6.17
CA CYS A 887 16.22 -44.03 7.26
C CYS A 887 15.58 -43.30 8.46
N GLU A 888 15.10 -44.11 9.44
CA GLU A 888 14.29 -43.59 10.57
C GLU A 888 15.02 -42.59 11.45
N ALA A 889 16.34 -42.72 11.63
CA ALA A 889 17.13 -41.83 12.46
C ALA A 889 17.16 -40.39 11.93
N ASN A 890 17.18 -40.22 10.59
CA ASN A 890 17.18 -38.94 9.88
C ASN A 890 18.15 -37.90 10.48
N ASP A 891 19.28 -38.34 11.04
CA ASP A 891 20.22 -37.53 11.82
C ASP A 891 21.59 -37.38 11.14
N THR A 892 22.01 -38.34 10.31
CA THR A 892 23.23 -38.25 9.52
C THR A 892 22.99 -37.73 8.12
N ASP A 893 24.01 -37.15 7.48
CA ASP A 893 23.90 -36.63 6.10
C ASP A 893 23.52 -37.74 5.12
N GLU A 894 24.00 -38.96 5.32
CA GLU A 894 23.63 -40.11 4.52
C GLU A 894 22.15 -40.48 4.69
N CYS A 895 21.66 -40.50 5.93
CA CYS A 895 20.26 -40.76 6.24
C CYS A 895 19.34 -39.70 5.63
N LYS A 896 19.68 -38.44 5.77
CA LYS A 896 18.96 -37.32 5.16
C LYS A 896 18.94 -37.43 3.64
N ALA A 897 20.07 -37.78 3.02
CA ALA A 897 20.15 -37.90 1.58
C ALA A 897 19.27 -39.07 1.04
N LYS A 898 19.18 -40.19 1.77
CA LYS A 898 18.26 -41.29 1.45
C LYS A 898 16.79 -40.85 1.53
N ASN A 899 16.45 -40.00 2.48
CA ASN A 899 15.08 -39.54 2.68
C ASN A 899 14.64 -38.49 1.63
N ARG A 900 15.57 -37.78 1.01
CA ARG A 900 15.29 -36.86 -0.14
C ARG A 900 15.13 -37.65 -1.43
N ARG A 901 13.90 -38.13 -1.71
CA ARG A 901 13.65 -39.06 -2.83
C ARG A 901 12.31 -38.81 -3.53
N ILE A 902 12.16 -39.44 -4.69
CA ILE A 902 10.86 -39.61 -5.38
C ILE A 902 10.60 -41.14 -5.49
N ASP A 903 9.42 -41.53 -5.07
CA ASP A 903 8.95 -42.91 -5.17
C ASP A 903 7.81 -43.01 -6.19
N VAL A 904 7.65 -44.20 -6.79
CA VAL A 904 6.56 -44.51 -7.75
C VAL A 904 5.71 -45.65 -7.16
N ARG A 905 4.40 -45.47 -7.23
CA ARG A 905 3.42 -46.51 -6.91
C ARG A 905 2.55 -46.78 -8.14
N VAL A 906 2.26 -48.06 -8.41
CA VAL A 906 1.35 -48.48 -9.48
C VAL A 906 -0.10 -48.33 -8.98
N LEU A 907 -0.93 -47.58 -9.72
CA LEU A 907 -2.35 -47.42 -9.44
C LEU A 907 -3.22 -48.38 -10.26
N ALA A 908 -2.84 -48.63 -11.52
CA ALA A 908 -3.51 -49.55 -12.42
C ALA A 908 -2.52 -50.12 -13.46
N LEU A 909 -2.78 -51.38 -13.96
CA LEU A 909 -2.03 -52.09 -15.00
C LEU A 909 -2.96 -52.38 -16.17
#